data_2bdb47febd0af455be1517ca051ab4cf
#
_entry.id   2bdb47febd0af455be1517ca051ab4cf
#
_cell.length_a   1.000
_cell.length_b   1.000
_cell.length_c   1.000
_cell.angle_alpha   90.00
_cell.angle_beta   90.00
_cell.angle_gamma   90.00
#
_symmetry.space_group_name_H-M   'P 1'
#
loop_
_entity.id
_entity.type
_entity.pdbx_description
1 polymer ?
#
loop_
_entity_poly.entity_id
_entity_poly.type
_entity_poly.pdbx_seq_one_letter_code
_entity_poly.pdbx_strand_id
1 'polypeptide(L)'
;MHPELLVRKRIWLMTLVLTGLFLLAAARIAVLTTSEAASLTERGIRQWTKAGIVTARRGTIIDRKGRTLAISATAYIVTADPRLVSDTERFLNSIEPVLNINKEAARKRLQDKTKGSIILKRQVSRETVDALRQLRSDAPEDSGLKALSFDEDICRYYPYGALLSQVLGLTTVDSEGQSGLESRYEDVLRGTEGSYLRQVDARNRQLDGTEGWYIPSQQGCGLVLTIDAEIQEMVEKAMRECIEVNQAQSVICLVSDVKTGAILAMCMNPCYDPNDPPRNDAETLTELMRLTAISDVYEPGSTFKILTAASALDSGVTTPQDSFYCSAKITVDGDTIRCWGRPHGAETMADGLKNSCNPVFVELALRMGTDTFYRYLTAFGLGKKTGIDLPGESPGILITSRNVKRVDLARIGFGQSVALTPIQMMMAANSVINGGKLMKPYIVSEIQTPDGETLERFHPTVMAAPIRPETSDTMRLLLERVVSEGGGKNAAIAGYRIGGKTGTAQVYKNGRVVRDTHIGSFYGFAPVNDPQVSILVIVKEADVPIDYGGTTAAPFARQIMQEMLPYLGIDPENDEKDEEIEVPALKGLTIGDAKRKLSQVGLESVTDGANTVVLDQLPPAGAKLVKGGHVMLYTAGSEEMTPEELVCVPNLTGLGDVDCARLVRQRGLTMSMTGQGLCTEQSPAAGEYVQPGTTIFLLMAGDDE
;
A
#
# COMPACT_ATOMS: atom_id res chain seq x y z
N MET A 1 93.11 50.09 37.13
CA MET A 1 91.66 50.27 37.19
C MET A 1 91.11 49.33 38.30
N HIS A 2 90.47 49.94 39.31
CA HIS A 2 90.00 49.15 40.48
C HIS A 2 88.94 48.09 40.06
N PRO A 3 89.16 46.82 40.39
CA PRO A 3 88.21 45.71 39.99
C PRO A 3 86.82 45.99 40.43
N GLU A 4 86.58 46.65 41.55
CA GLU A 4 85.24 47.01 42.08
C GLU A 4 84.41 47.94 41.13
N LEU A 5 85.10 48.85 40.41
CA LEU A 5 84.45 49.77 39.45
C LEU A 5 83.91 49.02 38.20
N LEU A 6 84.59 47.96 37.80
CA LEU A 6 84.16 47.11 36.68
C LEU A 6 82.95 46.21 37.08
N VAL A 7 82.93 45.71 38.31
CA VAL A 7 81.83 44.92 38.82
C VAL A 7 80.55 45.81 38.97
N ARG A 8 80.69 47.02 39.54
CA ARG A 8 79.57 47.97 39.62
C ARG A 8 79.03 48.39 38.24
N LYS A 9 79.86 48.65 37.26
CA LYS A 9 79.41 48.94 35.88
C LYS A 9 78.67 47.76 35.25
N ARG A 10 79.14 46.51 35.47
CA ARG A 10 78.45 45.33 34.97
C ARG A 10 77.11 45.10 35.67
N ILE A 11 77.02 45.31 37.00
CA ILE A 11 75.76 45.23 37.75
C ILE A 11 74.77 46.27 37.25
N TRP A 12 75.25 47.53 37.08
CA TRP A 12 74.43 48.63 36.50
C TRP A 12 73.94 48.29 35.09
N LEU A 13 74.76 47.73 34.26
CA LEU A 13 74.38 47.35 32.86
C LEU A 13 73.37 46.20 32.88
N MET A 14 73.60 45.19 33.75
CA MET A 14 72.66 44.10 33.91
C MET A 14 71.26 44.55 34.44
N THR A 15 71.28 45.46 35.43
CA THR A 15 70.02 46.05 35.96
C THR A 15 69.31 46.85 34.88
N LEU A 16 70.00 47.62 34.08
CA LEU A 16 69.39 48.40 32.99
C LEU A 16 68.83 47.52 31.87
N VAL A 17 69.49 46.41 31.53
CA VAL A 17 69.00 45.40 30.58
C VAL A 17 67.77 44.70 31.13
N LEU A 18 67.81 44.27 32.39
CA LEU A 18 66.67 43.61 33.07
C LEU A 18 65.47 44.56 33.16
N THR A 19 65.67 45.82 33.54
CA THR A 19 64.59 46.82 33.58
C THR A 19 64.01 47.06 32.19
N GLY A 20 64.86 47.14 31.15
CA GLY A 20 64.44 47.28 29.76
C GLY A 20 63.61 46.08 29.29
N LEU A 21 64.02 44.87 29.62
CA LEU A 21 63.21 43.63 29.34
C LEU A 21 61.89 43.62 30.09
N PHE A 22 61.92 44.08 31.34
CA PHE A 22 60.67 44.17 32.16
C PHE A 22 59.67 45.19 31.58
N LEU A 23 60.16 46.37 31.15
CA LEU A 23 59.36 47.38 30.47
C LEU A 23 58.81 46.93 29.12
N LEU A 24 59.62 46.21 28.36
CA LEU A 24 59.15 45.56 27.10
C LEU A 24 58.05 44.49 27.35
N ALA A 25 58.24 43.66 28.38
CA ALA A 25 57.22 42.69 28.76
C ALA A 25 55.93 43.36 29.24
N ALA A 26 56.04 44.41 30.07
CA ALA A 26 54.88 45.20 30.55
C ALA A 26 54.17 45.92 29.39
N ALA A 27 54.91 46.49 28.42
CA ALA A 27 54.34 47.09 27.23
C ALA A 27 53.63 46.04 26.34
N ARG A 28 54.19 44.82 26.20
CA ARG A 28 53.54 43.74 25.46
C ARG A 28 52.25 43.26 26.15
N ILE A 29 52.27 43.11 27.47
CA ILE A 29 51.08 42.74 28.25
C ILE A 29 50.01 43.85 28.06
N ALA A 30 50.36 45.11 28.14
CA ALA A 30 49.42 46.22 27.90
C ALA A 30 48.80 46.20 26.52
N VAL A 31 49.60 45.90 25.45
CA VAL A 31 49.06 45.70 24.11
C VAL A 31 48.12 44.52 24.03
N LEU A 32 48.51 43.37 24.63
CA LEU A 32 47.65 42.16 24.65
C LEU A 32 46.35 42.36 25.41
N THR A 33 46.34 43.13 26.51
CA THR A 33 45.16 43.37 27.36
C THR A 33 44.29 44.54 26.87
N THR A 34 44.77 45.39 25.98
CA THR A 34 43.98 46.53 25.48
C THR A 34 43.64 46.40 24.00
N SER A 35 44.63 46.52 23.11
CA SER A 35 44.37 46.57 21.66
C SER A 35 44.12 45.20 21.02
N GLU A 36 44.71 44.14 21.57
CA GLU A 36 44.53 42.77 21.04
C GLU A 36 43.49 41.94 21.85
N ALA A 37 43.05 42.45 23.00
CA ALA A 37 42.18 41.71 23.91
C ALA A 37 40.89 41.18 23.25
N ALA A 38 40.18 42.06 22.52
CA ALA A 38 38.93 41.69 21.83
C ALA A 38 39.15 40.58 20.79
N SER A 39 40.21 40.70 19.97
CA SER A 39 40.53 39.69 18.94
C SER A 39 41.00 38.35 19.53
N LEU A 40 41.75 38.39 20.63
CA LEU A 40 42.21 37.19 21.33
C LEU A 40 41.05 36.49 22.06
N THR A 41 40.16 37.26 22.67
CA THR A 41 38.93 36.72 23.30
C THR A 41 38.03 36.08 22.26
N GLU A 42 37.83 36.74 21.11
CA GLU A 42 37.04 36.15 20.01
C GLU A 42 37.67 34.86 19.47
N ARG A 43 38.99 34.82 19.29
CA ARG A 43 39.71 33.60 18.87
C ARG A 43 39.61 32.52 19.94
N GLY A 44 39.74 32.86 21.21
CA GLY A 44 39.57 31.95 22.33
C GLY A 44 38.17 31.35 22.36
N ILE A 45 37.12 32.19 22.26
CA ILE A 45 35.73 31.74 22.21
C ILE A 45 35.52 30.78 21.02
N ARG A 46 36.04 31.11 19.83
CA ARG A 46 35.92 30.23 18.67
C ARG A 46 36.67 28.88 18.85
N GLN A 47 37.74 28.82 19.63
CA GLN A 47 38.44 27.58 19.94
C GLN A 47 37.77 26.75 21.02
N TRP A 48 37.15 27.39 22.01
CA TRP A 48 36.53 26.70 23.15
C TRP A 48 35.06 26.43 22.97
N THR A 49 34.42 27.00 21.95
CA THR A 49 32.99 26.88 21.73
C THR A 49 32.74 26.03 20.52
N LYS A 50 31.98 24.94 20.70
CA LYS A 50 31.45 24.10 19.64
C LYS A 50 29.95 24.27 19.56
N ALA A 51 29.49 24.88 18.46
CA ALA A 51 28.09 24.87 18.07
C ALA A 51 27.79 23.60 17.25
N GLY A 52 26.64 23.03 17.47
CA GLY A 52 26.17 21.91 16.68
C GLY A 52 24.66 21.91 16.52
N ILE A 53 24.20 21.20 15.51
CA ILE A 53 22.78 20.98 15.24
C ILE A 53 22.37 19.68 15.91
N VAL A 54 21.17 19.66 16.47
CA VAL A 54 20.49 18.46 16.96
C VAL A 54 19.47 18.09 15.90
N THR A 55 19.78 17.10 15.09
CA THR A 55 18.91 16.67 14.00
C THR A 55 17.57 16.20 14.54
N ALA A 56 16.48 16.70 13.96
CA ALA A 56 15.12 16.26 14.29
C ALA A 56 14.87 14.86 13.70
N ARG A 57 14.12 14.05 14.43
CA ARG A 57 13.59 12.81 13.88
C ARG A 57 12.44 13.15 12.94
N ARG A 58 12.48 12.61 11.75
CA ARG A 58 11.42 12.72 10.76
C ARG A 58 10.20 11.91 11.20
N GLY A 59 8.99 12.43 10.97
CA GLY A 59 7.73 11.82 11.37
C GLY A 59 7.56 10.40 10.80
N THR A 60 6.87 9.55 11.52
CA THR A 60 6.59 8.16 11.11
C THR A 60 5.48 8.13 10.08
N ILE A 61 5.58 7.24 9.09
CA ILE A 61 4.50 6.96 8.15
C ILE A 61 3.95 5.57 8.49
N ILE A 62 2.66 5.47 8.74
CA ILE A 62 1.96 4.23 9.08
C ILE A 62 0.83 3.95 8.09
N ASP A 63 0.46 2.68 7.95
CA ASP A 63 -0.70 2.26 7.18
C ASP A 63 -2.01 2.53 7.93
N ARG A 64 -3.17 2.20 7.33
CA ARG A 64 -4.50 2.38 7.92
C ARG A 64 -4.73 1.56 9.19
N LYS A 65 -3.91 0.55 9.47
CA LYS A 65 -3.97 -0.34 10.64
C LYS A 65 -2.86 -0.07 11.66
N GLY A 66 -2.08 1.01 11.47
CA GLY A 66 -1.01 1.41 12.38
C GLY A 66 0.32 0.69 12.15
N ARG A 67 0.51 -0.06 11.05
CA ARG A 67 1.79 -0.69 10.72
C ARG A 67 2.77 0.36 10.20
N THR A 68 3.98 0.34 10.71
CA THR A 68 5.02 1.31 10.34
C THR A 68 5.59 1.02 8.95
N LEU A 69 5.40 1.95 8.02
CA LEU A 69 5.92 1.88 6.64
C LEU A 69 7.24 2.63 6.46
N ALA A 70 7.45 3.73 7.20
CA ALA A 70 8.71 4.46 7.22
C ALA A 70 8.94 5.10 8.59
N ILE A 71 10.17 5.00 9.10
CA ILE A 71 10.55 5.50 10.43
C ILE A 71 11.97 6.07 10.41
N SER A 72 12.27 6.99 11.31
CA SER A 72 13.64 7.45 11.57
C SER A 72 14.36 6.49 12.52
N ALA A 73 15.40 5.82 12.04
CA ALA A 73 16.23 4.90 12.80
C ALA A 73 17.56 5.56 13.19
N THR A 74 18.15 5.11 14.29
CA THR A 74 19.50 5.52 14.70
C THR A 74 20.52 4.89 13.77
N ALA A 75 21.39 5.69 13.22
CA ALA A 75 22.53 5.31 12.40
C ALA A 75 23.79 5.98 12.93
N TYR A 76 24.90 5.81 12.24
CA TYR A 76 26.17 6.40 12.61
C TYR A 76 26.91 6.98 11.43
N ILE A 77 27.69 8.06 11.70
CA ILE A 77 28.69 8.58 10.81
C ILE A 77 30.04 7.96 11.23
N VAL A 78 30.67 7.27 10.29
CA VAL A 78 32.04 6.76 10.49
C VAL A 78 33.01 7.77 9.93
N THR A 79 33.86 8.33 10.79
CA THR A 79 34.91 9.30 10.45
C THR A 79 36.27 8.73 10.77
N ALA A 80 37.30 9.31 10.16
CA ALA A 80 38.69 9.03 10.51
C ALA A 80 39.50 10.29 10.60
N ASP A 81 40.48 10.33 11.54
CA ASP A 81 41.51 11.38 11.59
C ASP A 81 42.69 11.01 10.68
N PRO A 82 42.87 11.70 9.53
CA PRO A 82 43.94 11.35 8.59
C PRO A 82 45.35 11.41 9.21
N ARG A 83 45.55 12.21 10.25
CA ARG A 83 46.86 12.38 10.92
C ARG A 83 47.29 11.14 11.70
N LEU A 84 46.31 10.32 12.16
CA LEU A 84 46.55 9.12 12.92
C LEU A 84 46.69 7.86 12.04
N VAL A 85 46.44 7.98 10.75
CA VAL A 85 46.59 6.89 9.78
C VAL A 85 48.00 6.92 9.20
N SER A 86 48.90 6.05 9.65
CA SER A 86 50.27 5.94 9.16
C SER A 86 50.34 5.22 7.80
N ASP A 87 49.69 4.06 7.69
CA ASP A 87 49.59 3.25 6.47
C ASP A 87 48.14 3.25 5.95
N THR A 88 47.93 4.04 4.91
CA THR A 88 46.60 4.22 4.30
C THR A 88 46.06 2.93 3.67
N GLU A 89 46.94 2.15 3.02
CA GLU A 89 46.50 0.92 2.34
C GLU A 89 46.11 -0.18 3.35
N ARG A 90 46.92 -0.37 4.36
CA ARG A 90 46.62 -1.31 5.45
C ARG A 90 45.32 -0.93 6.16
N PHE A 91 45.11 0.35 6.46
CA PHE A 91 43.91 0.89 7.07
C PHE A 91 42.69 0.62 6.20
N LEU A 92 42.70 0.98 4.92
CA LEU A 92 41.59 0.80 3.99
C LEU A 92 41.25 -0.69 3.78
N ASN A 93 42.28 -1.56 3.65
CA ASN A 93 42.07 -2.99 3.51
C ASN A 93 41.42 -3.63 4.76
N SER A 94 41.66 -3.07 5.93
CA SER A 94 41.05 -3.56 7.20
C SER A 94 39.58 -3.17 7.34
N ILE A 95 39.19 -1.98 6.90
CA ILE A 95 37.83 -1.47 7.10
C ILE A 95 36.88 -1.74 5.92
N GLU A 96 37.41 -1.91 4.71
CA GLU A 96 36.58 -2.08 3.51
C GLU A 96 35.66 -3.30 3.55
N PRO A 97 36.10 -4.49 4.02
CA PRO A 97 35.22 -5.67 4.09
C PRO A 97 33.99 -5.47 4.98
N VAL A 98 34.10 -4.59 6.00
CA VAL A 98 33.05 -4.31 6.96
C VAL A 98 32.23 -3.08 6.53
N LEU A 99 32.91 -2.03 6.05
CA LEU A 99 32.26 -0.73 5.78
C LEU A 99 31.74 -0.60 4.34
N ASN A 100 32.24 -1.42 3.43
CA ASN A 100 31.91 -1.37 1.99
C ASN A 100 32.00 0.05 1.44
N ILE A 101 33.22 0.59 1.29
CA ILE A 101 33.48 1.97 0.84
C ILE A 101 34.28 1.97 -0.46
N ASN A 102 34.16 3.05 -1.22
CA ASN A 102 35.02 3.30 -2.36
C ASN A 102 36.44 3.64 -1.88
N LYS A 103 37.38 2.68 -2.00
CA LYS A 103 38.75 2.81 -1.56
C LYS A 103 39.47 4.01 -2.19
N GLU A 104 39.26 4.30 -3.48
CA GLU A 104 39.95 5.39 -4.16
C GLU A 104 39.50 6.75 -3.63
N ALA A 105 38.21 6.93 -3.44
CA ALA A 105 37.67 8.15 -2.85
C ALA A 105 38.13 8.33 -1.40
N ALA A 106 38.16 7.28 -0.60
CA ALA A 106 38.63 7.30 0.78
C ALA A 106 40.13 7.57 0.85
N ARG A 107 40.94 6.94 -0.03
CA ARG A 107 42.39 7.19 -0.15
C ARG A 107 42.69 8.66 -0.44
N LYS A 108 42.01 9.25 -1.41
CA LYS A 108 42.17 10.66 -1.75
C LYS A 108 41.91 11.61 -0.57
N ARG A 109 40.85 11.30 0.22
CA ARG A 109 40.48 12.09 1.41
C ARG A 109 41.51 11.91 2.54
N LEU A 110 42.07 10.71 2.74
CA LEU A 110 43.06 10.39 3.79
C LEU A 110 44.47 11.01 3.51
N GLN A 111 44.75 11.40 2.25
CA GLN A 111 45.99 12.08 1.92
C GLN A 111 46.09 13.51 2.47
N ASP A 112 44.93 14.15 2.71
CA ASP A 112 44.88 15.51 3.28
C ASP A 112 45.07 15.48 4.80
N LYS A 113 46.32 15.50 5.23
CA LYS A 113 46.71 15.49 6.65
C LYS A 113 46.46 16.82 7.38
N THR A 114 46.00 17.86 6.67
CA THR A 114 45.63 19.14 7.30
C THR A 114 44.31 19.07 8.01
N LYS A 115 43.42 18.10 7.65
CA LYS A 115 42.13 17.88 8.27
C LYS A 115 42.24 17.03 9.51
N GLY A 116 41.51 17.41 10.57
CA GLY A 116 41.41 16.65 11.82
C GLY A 116 40.41 15.51 11.76
N SER A 117 39.51 15.51 10.79
CA SER A 117 38.51 14.45 10.59
C SER A 117 38.00 14.46 9.14
N ILE A 118 37.81 13.29 8.59
CA ILE A 118 37.15 13.07 7.30
C ILE A 118 36.03 12.08 7.45
N ILE A 119 34.93 12.28 6.75
CA ILE A 119 33.80 11.32 6.71
C ILE A 119 34.15 10.19 5.75
N LEU A 120 34.16 8.95 6.26
CA LEU A 120 34.33 7.74 5.46
C LEU A 120 32.97 7.26 4.90
N LYS A 121 31.96 7.11 5.77
CA LYS A 121 30.60 6.73 5.40
C LYS A 121 29.60 7.30 6.40
N ARG A 122 28.42 7.68 5.91
CA ARG A 122 27.27 8.09 6.71
C ARG A 122 26.21 7.00 6.73
N GLN A 123 25.26 7.12 7.64
CA GLN A 123 24.11 6.23 7.77
C GLN A 123 24.51 4.75 7.92
N VAL A 124 25.57 4.50 8.73
CA VAL A 124 26.09 3.17 8.98
C VAL A 124 25.25 2.52 10.09
N SER A 125 24.89 1.25 9.92
CA SER A 125 24.10 0.51 10.92
C SER A 125 24.89 0.28 12.21
N ARG A 126 24.18 0.03 13.31
CA ARG A 126 24.76 -0.26 14.60
C ARG A 126 25.62 -1.52 14.56
N GLU A 127 25.16 -2.57 13.87
CA GLU A 127 25.88 -3.83 13.73
C GLU A 127 27.23 -3.64 13.04
N THR A 128 27.25 -2.84 11.96
CA THR A 128 28.49 -2.50 11.25
C THR A 128 29.45 -1.70 12.14
N VAL A 129 28.92 -0.74 12.91
CA VAL A 129 29.74 0.06 13.84
C VAL A 129 30.27 -0.81 14.97
N ASP A 130 29.50 -1.72 15.52
CA ASP A 130 29.95 -2.63 16.59
C ASP A 130 31.02 -3.60 16.05
N ALA A 131 30.91 -4.08 14.80
CA ALA A 131 31.96 -4.85 14.15
C ALA A 131 33.26 -4.02 13.96
N LEU A 132 33.14 -2.74 13.58
CA LEU A 132 34.29 -1.85 13.47
C LEU A 132 34.91 -1.51 14.84
N ARG A 133 34.12 -1.38 15.89
CA ARG A 133 34.59 -1.20 17.28
C ARG A 133 35.39 -2.43 17.76
N GLN A 134 34.90 -3.62 17.47
CA GLN A 134 35.60 -4.84 17.77
C GLN A 134 36.90 -4.96 16.98
N LEU A 135 36.84 -4.71 15.62
CA LEU A 135 38.03 -4.68 14.78
C LEU A 135 39.10 -3.70 15.33
N ARG A 136 38.66 -2.53 15.83
CA ARG A 136 39.53 -1.51 16.42
C ARG A 136 40.11 -1.99 17.74
N SER A 137 39.36 -2.75 18.58
CA SER A 137 39.86 -3.27 19.87
C SER A 137 40.87 -4.39 19.70
N ASP A 138 40.69 -5.23 18.69
CA ASP A 138 41.51 -6.42 18.46
C ASP A 138 42.78 -6.12 17.64
N ALA A 139 42.85 -4.89 17.05
CA ALA A 139 43.93 -4.51 16.16
C ALA A 139 45.19 -4.02 16.91
N PRO A 140 46.39 -4.28 16.37
CA PRO A 140 47.64 -3.69 16.86
C PRO A 140 47.63 -2.17 16.89
N GLU A 141 48.43 -1.57 17.77
CA GLU A 141 48.50 -0.11 17.93
C GLU A 141 48.91 0.65 16.67
N ASP A 142 49.69 0.02 15.83
CA ASP A 142 50.22 0.56 14.56
C ASP A 142 49.23 0.42 13.37
N SER A 143 48.07 -0.20 13.58
CA SER A 143 47.05 -0.46 12.53
C SER A 143 46.39 0.81 11.95
N GLY A 144 46.50 1.95 12.63
CA GLY A 144 45.79 3.18 12.30
C GLY A 144 44.29 3.15 12.63
N LEU A 145 43.73 2.04 13.09
CA LEU A 145 42.28 1.91 13.38
C LEU A 145 41.82 2.75 14.57
N LYS A 146 42.75 3.21 15.44
CA LYS A 146 42.47 4.21 16.48
C LYS A 146 42.03 5.57 15.91
N ALA A 147 42.26 5.83 14.61
CA ALA A 147 41.79 7.01 13.90
C ALA A 147 40.26 7.03 13.70
N LEU A 148 39.59 5.88 13.81
CA LEU A 148 38.14 5.78 13.61
C LEU A 148 37.36 6.41 14.78
N SER A 149 36.39 7.25 14.42
CA SER A 149 35.38 7.79 15.34
C SER A 149 33.98 7.50 14.82
N PHE A 150 33.01 7.39 15.73
CA PHE A 150 31.64 7.03 15.44
C PHE A 150 30.73 8.06 16.10
N ASP A 151 30.11 8.92 15.31
CA ASP A 151 29.14 9.90 15.78
C ASP A 151 27.73 9.40 15.45
N GLU A 152 26.74 9.69 16.31
CA GLU A 152 25.34 9.34 16.03
C GLU A 152 24.82 10.11 14.83
N ASP A 153 24.05 9.44 13.99
CA ASP A 153 23.34 9.95 12.83
C ASP A 153 21.91 9.40 12.82
N ILE A 154 21.07 9.93 11.98
CA ILE A 154 19.70 9.46 11.77
C ILE A 154 19.55 9.06 10.32
N CYS A 155 19.00 7.88 10.05
CA CYS A 155 18.63 7.46 8.72
C CYS A 155 17.11 7.22 8.62
N ARG A 156 16.56 7.40 7.44
CA ARG A 156 15.22 6.94 7.12
C ARG A 156 15.26 5.44 6.87
N TYR A 157 14.38 4.68 7.50
CA TYR A 157 14.31 3.24 7.38
C TYR A 157 12.90 2.80 6.98
N TYR A 158 12.82 1.89 6.02
CA TYR A 158 11.61 1.36 5.44
C TYR A 158 11.53 -0.14 5.75
N PRO A 159 10.76 -0.54 6.78
CA PRO A 159 10.77 -1.92 7.30
C PRO A 159 10.40 -2.99 6.27
N TYR A 160 9.61 -2.63 5.27
CA TYR A 160 9.14 -3.55 4.23
C TYR A 160 9.96 -3.48 2.93
N GLY A 161 11.13 -2.82 2.95
CA GLY A 161 12.01 -2.72 1.78
C GLY A 161 11.32 -2.06 0.59
N ALA A 162 11.25 -2.76 -0.53
CA ALA A 162 10.71 -2.24 -1.79
C ALA A 162 9.19 -1.99 -1.79
N LEU A 163 8.46 -2.49 -0.77
CA LEU A 163 7.00 -2.34 -0.69
C LEU A 163 6.61 -0.85 -0.75
N LEU A 164 5.72 -0.50 -1.70
CA LEU A 164 5.18 0.85 -1.85
C LEU A 164 6.26 1.94 -2.09
N SER A 165 7.45 1.56 -2.58
CA SER A 165 8.63 2.42 -2.62
C SER A 165 8.43 3.75 -3.36
N GLN A 166 7.77 3.74 -4.53
CA GLN A 166 7.54 4.96 -5.29
C GLN A 166 6.57 5.91 -4.58
N VAL A 167 5.56 5.35 -3.88
CA VAL A 167 4.54 6.13 -3.17
C VAL A 167 5.11 6.75 -1.90
N LEU A 168 5.78 5.95 -1.08
CA LEU A 168 6.49 6.45 0.10
C LEU A 168 7.54 7.48 -0.34
N GLY A 169 8.31 7.12 -1.34
CA GLY A 169 9.38 7.94 -1.86
C GLY A 169 10.71 7.72 -1.16
N LEU A 170 11.63 8.61 -1.39
CA LEU A 170 13.01 8.54 -0.96
C LEU A 170 13.42 9.84 -0.28
N THR A 171 14.30 9.73 0.72
CA THR A 171 14.99 10.87 1.32
C THR A 171 16.43 10.99 0.83
N THR A 172 16.97 12.20 0.86
CA THR A 172 18.42 12.43 0.72
C THR A 172 19.18 11.89 1.94
N VAL A 173 20.50 11.89 1.88
CA VAL A 173 21.37 11.55 3.02
C VAL A 173 21.18 12.53 4.18
N ASP A 174 20.72 13.75 3.91
CA ASP A 174 20.43 14.78 4.91
C ASP A 174 18.97 14.75 5.39
N SER A 175 18.26 13.63 5.14
CA SER A 175 16.87 13.38 5.55
C SER A 175 15.84 14.34 4.94
N GLU A 176 16.13 14.97 3.80
CA GLU A 176 15.18 15.77 3.03
C GLU A 176 14.39 14.88 2.06
N GLY A 177 13.09 15.10 1.93
CA GLY A 177 12.23 14.33 1.01
C GLY A 177 12.55 14.60 -0.46
N GLN A 178 12.87 13.56 -1.21
CA GLN A 178 13.27 13.65 -2.62
C GLN A 178 12.14 13.29 -3.58
N SER A 179 11.28 12.33 -3.22
CA SER A 179 10.17 11.86 -4.05
C SER A 179 8.99 11.38 -3.20
N GLY A 180 7.88 11.03 -3.83
CA GLY A 180 6.71 10.44 -3.18
C GLY A 180 6.11 11.29 -2.06
N LEU A 181 5.55 10.63 -1.05
CA LEU A 181 4.99 11.26 0.14
C LEU A 181 6.06 11.97 0.97
N GLU A 182 7.29 11.43 1.00
CA GLU A 182 8.41 12.06 1.68
C GLU A 182 8.66 13.49 1.18
N SER A 183 8.57 13.71 -0.13
CA SER A 183 8.71 15.04 -0.74
C SER A 183 7.42 15.86 -0.62
N ARG A 184 6.26 15.23 -0.80
CA ARG A 184 4.97 15.94 -0.80
C ARG A 184 4.63 16.54 0.55
N TYR A 185 5.00 15.84 1.63
CA TYR A 185 4.75 16.21 3.01
C TYR A 185 6.03 16.58 3.75
N GLU A 186 7.03 17.12 3.04
CA GLU A 186 8.33 17.52 3.63
C GLU A 186 8.16 18.42 4.85
N ASP A 187 7.36 19.48 4.73
CA ASP A 187 7.14 20.46 5.80
C ASP A 187 6.50 19.85 7.07
N VAL A 188 5.74 18.77 6.89
CA VAL A 188 5.06 18.04 7.97
C VAL A 188 6.00 17.03 8.61
N LEU A 189 6.72 16.27 7.77
CA LEU A 189 7.54 15.14 8.21
C LEU A 189 8.89 15.55 8.80
N ARG A 190 9.51 16.63 8.31
CA ARG A 190 10.91 16.99 8.63
C ARG A 190 11.14 17.28 10.11
N GLY A 191 10.19 17.92 10.78
CA GLY A 191 10.37 18.44 12.13
C GLY A 191 11.24 19.70 12.18
N THR A 192 11.63 20.12 13.37
CA THR A 192 12.43 21.32 13.59
C THR A 192 13.74 20.94 14.27
N GLU A 193 14.84 21.30 13.66
CA GLU A 193 16.17 21.04 14.21
C GLU A 193 16.40 21.82 15.51
N GLY A 194 17.05 21.17 16.45
CA GLY A 194 17.57 21.80 17.66
C GLY A 194 18.99 22.29 17.45
N SER A 195 19.52 22.93 18.45
CA SER A 195 20.91 23.40 18.40
C SER A 195 21.54 23.39 19.80
N TYR A 196 22.83 23.23 19.83
CA TYR A 196 23.57 23.32 21.08
C TYR A 196 24.83 24.15 20.90
N LEU A 197 25.22 24.82 21.98
CA LEU A 197 26.49 25.48 22.14
C LEU A 197 27.14 24.93 23.40
N ARG A 198 28.33 24.32 23.29
CA ARG A 198 29.07 23.79 24.45
C ARG A 198 30.51 24.24 24.40
N GLN A 199 31.11 24.41 25.57
CA GLN A 199 32.55 24.68 25.67
C GLN A 199 33.30 23.35 25.73
N VAL A 200 34.42 23.32 24.95
CA VAL A 200 35.25 22.12 24.81
C VAL A 200 36.75 22.46 25.02
N ASP A 201 37.49 21.47 25.50
CA ASP A 201 38.95 21.57 25.57
C ASP A 201 39.63 21.39 24.18
N ALA A 202 40.93 21.56 24.13
CA ALA A 202 41.72 21.35 22.90
C ALA A 202 41.65 19.93 22.33
N ARG A 203 41.14 18.95 23.10
CA ARG A 203 40.87 17.57 22.69
C ARG A 203 39.39 17.31 22.40
N ASN A 204 38.62 18.40 22.28
CA ASN A 204 37.17 18.33 21.99
C ASN A 204 36.31 17.67 23.08
N ARG A 205 36.81 17.58 24.34
CA ARG A 205 36.04 17.08 25.49
C ARG A 205 35.28 18.24 26.13
N GLN A 206 34.04 17.99 26.53
CA GLN A 206 33.23 19.01 27.20
C GLN A 206 33.88 19.41 28.53
N LEU A 207 33.91 20.71 28.79
CA LEU A 207 34.39 21.28 30.01
C LEU A 207 33.24 21.28 31.04
N ASP A 208 33.47 20.59 32.19
CA ASP A 208 32.48 20.56 33.26
C ASP A 208 32.30 21.94 33.92
N GLY A 209 31.04 22.30 34.23
CA GLY A 209 30.71 23.56 34.89
C GLY A 209 30.72 24.80 34.01
N THR A 210 30.77 24.66 32.68
CA THR A 210 30.71 25.79 31.76
C THR A 210 29.27 26.04 31.26
N GLU A 211 28.93 27.31 31.06
CA GLU A 211 27.64 27.70 30.49
C GLU A 211 27.56 27.25 29.02
N GLY A 212 26.62 26.37 28.74
CA GLY A 212 26.19 25.99 27.41
C GLY A 212 24.67 26.13 27.29
N TRP A 213 24.15 26.24 26.11
CA TRP A 213 22.71 26.18 25.88
C TRP A 213 22.37 25.05 24.94
N TYR A 214 21.18 24.50 25.15
CA TYR A 214 20.64 23.39 24.39
C TYR A 214 19.19 23.69 24.04
N ILE A 215 18.89 23.74 22.76
CA ILE A 215 17.53 23.79 22.23
C ILE A 215 17.24 22.40 21.69
N PRO A 216 16.28 21.67 22.28
CA PRO A 216 15.94 20.34 21.78
C PRO A 216 15.33 20.41 20.37
N SER A 217 15.60 19.43 19.56
CA SER A 217 14.89 19.26 18.30
C SER A 217 13.43 18.84 18.55
N GLN A 218 12.54 19.26 17.65
CA GLN A 218 11.15 18.84 17.65
C GLN A 218 10.95 17.81 16.52
N GLN A 219 10.46 16.64 16.88
CA GLN A 219 10.16 15.59 15.90
C GLN A 219 9.07 16.06 14.93
N GLY A 220 9.15 15.63 13.67
CA GLY A 220 8.12 15.87 12.67
C GLY A 220 6.83 15.11 12.95
N CYS A 221 5.73 15.62 12.41
CA CYS A 221 4.42 14.97 12.49
C CYS A 221 4.38 13.72 11.61
N GLY A 222 3.63 12.70 12.04
CA GLY A 222 3.44 11.45 11.33
C GLY A 222 2.30 11.51 10.30
N LEU A 223 2.29 10.57 9.36
CA LEU A 223 1.22 10.37 8.39
C LEU A 223 0.55 9.01 8.63
N VAL A 224 -0.77 9.00 8.65
CA VAL A 224 -1.58 7.78 8.55
C VAL A 224 -2.09 7.67 7.13
N LEU A 225 -1.79 6.56 6.47
CA LEU A 225 -2.19 6.34 5.09
C LEU A 225 -3.55 5.61 5.01
N THR A 226 -4.20 5.70 3.86
CA THR A 226 -5.33 4.85 3.48
C THR A 226 -4.87 3.46 3.01
N ILE A 227 -3.60 3.33 2.68
CA ILE A 227 -2.98 2.07 2.25
C ILE A 227 -3.14 1.02 3.33
N ASP A 228 -3.49 -0.19 2.90
CA ASP A 228 -3.47 -1.40 3.73
C ASP A 228 -2.24 -2.24 3.33
N ALA A 229 -1.29 -2.39 4.24
CA ALA A 229 -0.03 -3.06 3.95
C ALA A 229 -0.21 -4.52 3.51
N GLU A 230 -1.24 -5.23 4.02
CA GLU A 230 -1.52 -6.61 3.58
C GLU A 230 -2.06 -6.65 2.15
N ILE A 231 -3.01 -5.76 1.82
CA ILE A 231 -3.51 -5.65 0.43
C ILE A 231 -2.36 -5.26 -0.51
N GLN A 232 -1.48 -4.35 -0.07
CA GLN A 232 -0.30 -3.96 -0.84
C GLN A 232 0.64 -5.15 -1.09
N GLU A 233 0.87 -6.01 -0.08
CA GLU A 233 1.69 -7.22 -0.23
C GLU A 233 1.07 -8.22 -1.21
N MET A 234 -0.26 -8.46 -1.12
CA MET A 234 -0.99 -9.31 -2.08
C MET A 234 -0.82 -8.79 -3.51
N VAL A 235 -1.00 -7.47 -3.68
CA VAL A 235 -0.87 -6.80 -4.98
C VAL A 235 0.55 -6.93 -5.52
N GLU A 236 1.58 -6.60 -4.74
CA GLU A 236 2.97 -6.65 -5.22
C GLU A 236 3.44 -8.07 -5.52
N LYS A 237 3.01 -9.05 -4.73
CA LYS A 237 3.28 -10.46 -5.00
C LYS A 237 2.71 -10.89 -6.36
N ALA A 238 1.43 -10.59 -6.59
CA ALA A 238 0.77 -10.91 -7.86
C ALA A 238 1.39 -10.14 -9.05
N MET A 239 1.81 -8.88 -8.85
CA MET A 239 2.41 -8.08 -9.91
C MET A 239 3.84 -8.51 -10.25
N ARG A 240 4.62 -9.01 -9.29
CA ARG A 240 5.92 -9.66 -9.61
C ARG A 240 5.72 -10.91 -10.46
N GLU A 241 4.78 -11.76 -10.08
CA GLU A 241 4.43 -12.95 -10.87
C GLU A 241 3.90 -12.56 -12.26
N CYS A 242 3.10 -11.49 -12.34
CA CYS A 242 2.57 -10.95 -13.59
C CYS A 242 3.68 -10.56 -14.58
N ILE A 243 4.73 -9.90 -14.12
CA ILE A 243 5.89 -9.54 -14.95
C ILE A 243 6.60 -10.81 -15.46
N GLU A 244 6.85 -11.76 -14.57
CA GLU A 244 7.58 -12.99 -14.90
C GLU A 244 6.81 -13.84 -15.92
N VAL A 245 5.52 -14.07 -15.69
CA VAL A 245 4.67 -14.90 -16.56
C VAL A 245 4.44 -14.26 -17.91
N ASN A 246 4.19 -12.94 -17.94
CA ASN A 246 3.93 -12.22 -19.19
C ASN A 246 5.19 -11.67 -19.86
N GLN A 247 6.39 -11.79 -19.22
CA GLN A 247 7.62 -11.14 -19.66
C GLN A 247 7.40 -9.66 -20.02
N ALA A 248 6.61 -8.98 -19.15
CA ALA A 248 6.15 -7.64 -19.39
C ALA A 248 7.22 -6.59 -19.06
N GLN A 249 7.25 -5.50 -19.81
CA GLN A 249 8.17 -4.39 -19.53
C GLN A 249 7.85 -3.71 -18.19
N SER A 250 6.57 -3.51 -17.91
CA SER A 250 6.11 -2.94 -16.63
C SER A 250 4.65 -3.28 -16.35
N VAL A 251 4.29 -3.21 -15.08
CA VAL A 251 2.91 -3.40 -14.62
C VAL A 251 2.51 -2.29 -13.64
N ILE A 252 1.22 -1.98 -13.64
CA ILE A 252 0.61 -1.05 -12.68
C ILE A 252 -0.63 -1.74 -12.11
N CYS A 253 -0.78 -1.69 -10.78
CA CYS A 253 -2.00 -2.11 -10.12
C CYS A 253 -2.45 -1.06 -9.11
N LEU A 254 -3.72 -0.70 -9.19
CA LEU A 254 -4.39 0.20 -8.26
C LEU A 254 -5.55 -0.54 -7.61
N VAL A 255 -5.69 -0.41 -6.30
CA VAL A 255 -6.86 -0.86 -5.53
C VAL A 255 -7.43 0.33 -4.78
N SER A 256 -8.74 0.54 -4.87
CA SER A 256 -9.40 1.67 -4.20
C SER A 256 -10.71 1.26 -3.55
N ASP A 257 -11.02 1.90 -2.44
CA ASP A 257 -12.36 1.94 -1.87
C ASP A 257 -13.26 2.77 -2.80
N VAL A 258 -14.30 2.14 -3.32
CA VAL A 258 -15.20 2.74 -4.32
C VAL A 258 -16.03 3.90 -3.74
N LYS A 259 -16.42 3.78 -2.47
CA LYS A 259 -17.32 4.74 -1.81
C LYS A 259 -16.59 6.02 -1.37
N THR A 260 -15.34 5.89 -0.99
CA THR A 260 -14.56 6.99 -0.40
C THR A 260 -13.52 7.59 -1.35
N GLY A 261 -13.06 6.83 -2.34
CA GLY A 261 -11.93 7.19 -3.19
C GLY A 261 -10.56 6.97 -2.54
N ALA A 262 -10.52 6.39 -1.33
CA ALA A 262 -9.29 6.03 -0.66
C ALA A 262 -8.51 4.98 -1.48
N ILE A 263 -7.21 5.19 -1.65
CA ILE A 263 -6.34 4.22 -2.30
C ILE A 263 -5.86 3.22 -1.25
N LEU A 264 -6.23 1.95 -1.45
CA LEU A 264 -5.89 0.85 -0.54
C LEU A 264 -4.55 0.19 -0.88
N ALA A 265 -4.21 0.17 -2.17
CA ALA A 265 -2.91 -0.27 -2.67
C ALA A 265 -2.57 0.42 -4.00
N MET A 266 -1.28 0.66 -4.22
CA MET A 266 -0.74 1.23 -5.45
C MET A 266 0.62 0.59 -5.73
N CYS A 267 0.68 -0.23 -6.76
CA CYS A 267 1.90 -0.90 -7.19
C CYS A 267 2.29 -0.46 -8.59
N MET A 268 3.55 -0.15 -8.75
CA MET A 268 4.21 0.11 -10.03
C MET A 268 5.50 -0.69 -10.04
N ASN A 269 5.69 -1.54 -11.04
CA ASN A 269 6.89 -2.35 -11.16
C ASN A 269 7.45 -2.21 -12.59
N PRO A 270 8.77 -1.94 -12.78
CA PRO A 270 9.87 -2.10 -11.81
C PRO A 270 9.84 -1.08 -10.65
N CYS A 271 10.35 -1.52 -9.49
CA CYS A 271 10.46 -0.76 -8.26
C CYS A 271 11.91 -0.82 -7.71
N TYR A 272 12.18 -0.17 -6.58
CA TYR A 272 13.49 -0.16 -5.92
C TYR A 272 13.34 -0.31 -4.40
N ASP A 273 14.42 -0.73 -3.72
CA ASP A 273 14.45 -0.68 -2.25
C ASP A 273 14.93 0.72 -1.80
N PRO A 274 14.10 1.49 -1.09
CA PRO A 274 14.51 2.81 -0.61
C PRO A 274 15.59 2.76 0.49
N ASN A 275 15.85 1.60 1.09
CA ASN A 275 16.99 1.42 2.01
C ASN A 275 18.33 1.28 1.26
N ASP A 276 18.32 0.77 0.01
CA ASP A 276 19.51 0.63 -0.84
C ASP A 276 19.21 1.05 -2.29
N PRO A 277 18.87 2.32 -2.52
CA PRO A 277 18.54 2.81 -3.86
C PRO A 277 19.79 2.92 -4.75
N PRO A 278 19.70 2.73 -6.07
CA PRO A 278 20.83 2.78 -7.00
C PRO A 278 21.33 4.22 -7.22
N ARG A 279 21.86 4.86 -6.15
CA ARG A 279 22.30 6.26 -6.19
C ARG A 279 23.50 6.51 -7.13
N ASN A 280 24.20 5.46 -7.53
CA ASN A 280 25.33 5.55 -8.47
C ASN A 280 24.88 5.71 -9.93
N ASP A 281 23.61 5.43 -10.22
CA ASP A 281 22.97 5.56 -11.53
C ASP A 281 21.73 6.48 -11.39
N ALA A 282 21.95 7.76 -11.64
CA ALA A 282 20.92 8.77 -11.47
C ALA A 282 19.79 8.65 -12.51
N GLU A 283 20.06 8.11 -13.69
CA GLU A 283 19.08 7.90 -14.74
C GLU A 283 18.12 6.76 -14.33
N THR A 284 18.65 5.60 -14.00
CA THR A 284 17.87 4.45 -13.49
C THR A 284 17.09 4.84 -12.23
N LEU A 285 17.69 5.53 -11.26
CA LEU A 285 16.99 5.94 -10.06
C LEU A 285 15.81 6.88 -10.37
N THR A 286 16.02 7.83 -11.28
CA THR A 286 14.96 8.78 -11.69
C THR A 286 13.80 8.04 -12.34
N GLU A 287 14.06 7.05 -13.19
CA GLU A 287 13.02 6.22 -13.80
C GLU A 287 12.26 5.40 -12.76
N LEU A 288 12.97 4.75 -11.84
CA LEU A 288 12.38 3.91 -10.79
C LEU A 288 11.55 4.72 -9.78
N MET A 289 11.88 5.99 -9.53
CA MET A 289 11.11 6.88 -8.66
C MET A 289 9.81 7.40 -9.29
N ARG A 290 9.58 7.18 -10.58
CA ARG A 290 8.38 7.71 -11.26
C ARG A 290 7.10 7.09 -10.74
N LEU A 291 6.12 7.93 -10.46
CA LEU A 291 4.76 7.55 -10.08
C LEU A 291 3.91 7.30 -11.34
N THR A 292 4.25 6.27 -12.12
CA THR A 292 3.66 6.01 -13.44
C THR A 292 2.13 5.83 -13.40
N ALA A 293 1.58 5.48 -12.25
CA ALA A 293 0.13 5.40 -12.05
C ALA A 293 -0.58 6.77 -12.13
N ILE A 294 0.15 7.88 -11.91
CA ILE A 294 -0.41 9.23 -11.92
C ILE A 294 0.28 10.17 -12.93
N SER A 295 1.50 9.85 -13.35
CA SER A 295 2.29 10.70 -14.28
C SER A 295 2.18 10.27 -15.73
N ASP A 296 2.11 8.96 -15.98
CA ASP A 296 2.14 8.40 -17.34
C ASP A 296 0.74 8.28 -17.90
N VAL A 297 0.62 8.59 -19.18
CA VAL A 297 -0.64 8.49 -19.89
C VAL A 297 -0.61 7.31 -20.85
N TYR A 298 -1.74 6.66 -21.02
CA TYR A 298 -1.95 5.58 -21.98
C TYR A 298 -3.33 5.69 -22.61
N GLU A 299 -3.52 5.13 -23.79
CA GLU A 299 -4.85 4.96 -24.36
C GLU A 299 -5.58 3.85 -23.60
N PRO A 300 -6.72 4.10 -22.92
CA PRO A 300 -7.38 3.08 -22.09
C PRO A 300 -8.03 1.96 -22.92
N GLY A 301 -8.20 2.16 -24.23
CA GLY A 301 -8.84 1.20 -25.10
C GLY A 301 -10.24 0.83 -24.60
N SER A 302 -10.56 -0.47 -24.64
CA SER A 302 -11.92 -0.95 -24.33
C SER A 302 -12.36 -0.77 -22.89
N THR A 303 -11.49 -0.44 -21.92
CA THR A 303 -11.92 -0.06 -20.57
C THR A 303 -12.68 1.27 -20.59
N PHE A 304 -12.36 2.17 -21.52
CA PHE A 304 -13.07 3.44 -21.71
C PHE A 304 -14.54 3.27 -22.08
N LYS A 305 -14.92 2.13 -22.65
CA LYS A 305 -16.31 1.82 -23.01
C LYS A 305 -17.25 1.85 -21.80
N ILE A 306 -16.72 1.70 -20.58
CA ILE A 306 -17.46 1.93 -19.34
C ILE A 306 -18.04 3.34 -19.32
N LEU A 307 -17.22 4.34 -19.63
CA LEU A 307 -17.62 5.76 -19.60
C LEU A 307 -18.55 6.11 -20.76
N THR A 308 -18.27 5.58 -21.94
CA THR A 308 -19.10 5.79 -23.13
C THR A 308 -20.48 5.18 -22.98
N ALA A 309 -20.57 3.93 -22.47
CA ALA A 309 -21.85 3.27 -22.20
C ALA A 309 -22.66 4.05 -21.17
N ALA A 310 -22.04 4.41 -20.05
CA ALA A 310 -22.68 5.18 -19.01
C ALA A 310 -23.21 6.53 -19.53
N SER A 311 -22.40 7.25 -20.31
CA SER A 311 -22.80 8.52 -20.93
C SER A 311 -23.98 8.38 -21.88
N ALA A 312 -23.96 7.34 -22.72
CA ALA A 312 -25.01 7.09 -23.71
C ALA A 312 -26.34 6.69 -23.03
N LEU A 313 -26.28 5.84 -22.00
CA LEU A 313 -27.47 5.46 -21.21
C LEU A 313 -28.02 6.68 -20.46
N ASP A 314 -27.15 7.42 -19.77
CA ASP A 314 -27.55 8.56 -18.94
C ASP A 314 -28.15 9.70 -19.77
N SER A 315 -27.64 9.94 -20.98
CA SER A 315 -28.19 10.94 -21.93
C SER A 315 -29.47 10.48 -22.62
N GLY A 316 -29.86 9.21 -22.46
CA GLY A 316 -31.08 8.66 -23.07
C GLY A 316 -30.96 8.41 -24.57
N VAL A 317 -29.75 8.42 -25.15
CA VAL A 317 -29.56 8.14 -26.60
C VAL A 317 -29.61 6.64 -26.92
N THR A 318 -29.60 5.80 -25.90
CA THR A 318 -29.72 4.35 -26.02
C THR A 318 -30.30 3.72 -24.74
N THR A 319 -30.84 2.52 -24.90
CA THR A 319 -31.21 1.60 -23.82
C THR A 319 -30.36 0.32 -23.92
N PRO A 320 -30.26 -0.50 -22.87
CA PRO A 320 -29.52 -1.76 -22.96
C PRO A 320 -30.03 -2.73 -24.05
N GLN A 321 -31.29 -2.62 -24.44
CA GLN A 321 -31.98 -3.49 -25.40
C GLN A 321 -31.92 -2.97 -26.82
N ASP A 322 -31.49 -1.73 -27.06
CA ASP A 322 -31.41 -1.17 -28.40
C ASP A 322 -30.49 -2.01 -29.30
N SER A 323 -30.98 -2.24 -30.54
CA SER A 323 -30.30 -3.09 -31.50
C SER A 323 -29.25 -2.33 -32.30
N PHE A 324 -28.11 -3.00 -32.50
CA PHE A 324 -26.97 -2.54 -33.31
C PHE A 324 -26.55 -3.66 -34.26
N TYR A 325 -25.75 -3.32 -35.27
CA TYR A 325 -25.21 -4.31 -36.18
C TYR A 325 -23.70 -4.17 -36.37
N CYS A 326 -22.97 -5.23 -36.13
CA CYS A 326 -21.52 -5.28 -36.28
C CYS A 326 -21.12 -6.11 -37.53
N SER A 327 -20.71 -5.44 -38.59
CA SER A 327 -20.11 -6.06 -39.79
C SER A 327 -18.59 -6.27 -39.71
N ALA A 328 -18.00 -6.26 -38.49
CA ALA A 328 -16.56 -6.23 -38.19
C ALA A 328 -15.85 -4.90 -38.52
N LYS A 329 -16.51 -3.93 -39.16
CA LYS A 329 -15.96 -2.60 -39.48
C LYS A 329 -17.08 -1.57 -39.56
N ILE A 330 -16.70 -0.29 -39.37
CA ILE A 330 -17.55 0.87 -39.62
C ILE A 330 -16.71 1.97 -40.29
N THR A 331 -17.25 2.70 -41.23
CA THR A 331 -16.55 3.80 -41.92
C THR A 331 -17.09 5.13 -41.44
N VAL A 332 -16.21 6.05 -41.00
CA VAL A 332 -16.53 7.39 -40.55
C VAL A 332 -15.63 8.36 -41.30
N ASP A 333 -16.25 9.26 -42.09
CA ASP A 333 -15.54 10.29 -42.88
C ASP A 333 -14.40 9.74 -43.77
N GLY A 334 -14.57 8.53 -44.31
CA GLY A 334 -13.57 7.84 -45.12
C GLY A 334 -12.62 6.93 -44.39
N ASP A 335 -12.47 7.09 -43.06
CA ASP A 335 -11.64 6.21 -42.22
C ASP A 335 -12.40 4.94 -41.82
N THR A 336 -11.75 3.79 -42.00
CA THR A 336 -12.32 2.50 -41.61
C THR A 336 -11.84 2.08 -40.22
N ILE A 337 -12.76 2.05 -39.28
CA ILE A 337 -12.54 1.52 -37.93
C ILE A 337 -12.97 0.07 -37.89
N ARG A 338 -12.07 -0.82 -37.42
CA ARG A 338 -12.32 -2.26 -37.36
C ARG A 338 -12.71 -2.72 -35.97
N CYS A 339 -13.55 -3.74 -35.89
CA CYS A 339 -13.75 -4.49 -34.65
C CYS A 339 -12.52 -5.37 -34.37
N TRP A 340 -12.36 -5.77 -33.11
CA TRP A 340 -11.20 -6.56 -32.68
C TRP A 340 -11.22 -8.02 -33.18
N GLY A 341 -12.37 -8.54 -33.59
CA GLY A 341 -12.53 -9.94 -33.97
C GLY A 341 -13.43 -10.14 -35.19
N ARG A 342 -14.14 -11.25 -35.22
CA ARG A 342 -15.14 -11.59 -36.26
C ARG A 342 -16.37 -10.65 -36.15
N PRO A 343 -17.18 -10.56 -37.22
CA PRO A 343 -18.47 -9.86 -37.14
C PRO A 343 -19.34 -10.44 -36.01
N HIS A 344 -19.87 -9.56 -35.15
CA HIS A 344 -20.82 -10.00 -34.10
C HIS A 344 -22.26 -10.12 -34.66
N GLY A 345 -22.52 -9.52 -35.83
CA GLY A 345 -23.87 -9.50 -36.45
C GLY A 345 -24.82 -8.55 -35.70
N ALA A 346 -26.07 -8.96 -35.57
CA ALA A 346 -27.07 -8.23 -34.79
C ALA A 346 -26.81 -8.48 -33.29
N GLU A 347 -26.66 -7.40 -32.55
CA GLU A 347 -26.42 -7.44 -31.10
C GLU A 347 -27.10 -6.26 -30.40
N THR A 348 -27.45 -6.42 -29.14
CA THR A 348 -27.96 -5.34 -28.31
C THR A 348 -26.82 -4.41 -27.83
N MET A 349 -27.13 -3.24 -27.27
CA MET A 349 -26.15 -2.38 -26.63
C MET A 349 -25.44 -3.15 -25.49
N ALA A 350 -26.20 -3.92 -24.68
CA ALA A 350 -25.68 -4.76 -23.63
C ALA A 350 -24.70 -5.83 -24.15
N ASP A 351 -25.03 -6.48 -25.26
CA ASP A 351 -24.13 -7.45 -25.91
C ASP A 351 -22.91 -6.77 -26.52
N GLY A 352 -23.06 -5.56 -27.07
CA GLY A 352 -21.94 -4.76 -27.58
C GLY A 352 -20.92 -4.41 -26.49
N LEU A 353 -21.37 -4.14 -25.27
CA LEU A 353 -20.49 -3.93 -24.11
C LEU A 353 -19.83 -5.26 -23.67
N LYS A 354 -20.61 -6.35 -23.57
CA LYS A 354 -20.16 -7.70 -23.22
C LYS A 354 -19.10 -8.20 -24.21
N ASN A 355 -19.39 -8.08 -25.51
CA ASN A 355 -18.51 -8.52 -26.61
C ASN A 355 -17.38 -7.51 -26.90
N SER A 356 -17.38 -6.36 -26.22
CA SER A 356 -16.42 -5.26 -26.48
C SER A 356 -16.42 -4.77 -27.93
N CYS A 357 -17.60 -4.68 -28.56
CA CYS A 357 -17.77 -4.35 -29.98
C CYS A 357 -17.42 -2.89 -30.30
N ASN A 358 -16.41 -2.60 -31.14
CA ASN A 358 -16.01 -1.25 -31.49
C ASN A 358 -17.10 -0.50 -32.30
N PRO A 359 -17.73 -1.09 -33.34
CA PRO A 359 -18.79 -0.43 -34.10
C PRO A 359 -19.94 0.10 -33.25
N VAL A 360 -20.40 -0.65 -32.24
CA VAL A 360 -21.44 -0.18 -31.30
C VAL A 360 -21.02 1.10 -30.61
N PHE A 361 -19.79 1.14 -30.09
CA PHE A 361 -19.29 2.28 -29.32
C PHE A 361 -18.95 3.49 -30.20
N VAL A 362 -18.53 3.27 -31.44
CA VAL A 362 -18.45 4.32 -32.46
C VAL A 362 -19.82 4.94 -32.69
N GLU A 363 -20.83 4.12 -32.88
CA GLU A 363 -22.20 4.60 -33.13
C GLU A 363 -22.77 5.34 -31.91
N LEU A 364 -22.58 4.84 -30.69
CA LEU A 364 -22.97 5.51 -29.44
C LEU A 364 -22.33 6.90 -29.30
N ALA A 365 -21.03 7.03 -29.56
CA ALA A 365 -20.34 8.31 -29.51
C ALA A 365 -20.87 9.29 -30.54
N LEU A 366 -21.12 8.82 -31.78
CA LEU A 366 -21.68 9.63 -32.84
C LEU A 366 -23.14 10.03 -32.58
N ARG A 367 -23.97 9.17 -31.98
CA ARG A 367 -25.35 9.48 -31.57
C ARG A 367 -25.40 10.55 -30.50
N MET A 368 -24.49 10.49 -29.48
CA MET A 368 -24.37 11.53 -28.46
C MET A 368 -23.92 12.88 -29.05
N GLY A 369 -23.07 12.85 -30.07
CA GLY A 369 -22.44 14.04 -30.63
C GLY A 369 -21.42 14.68 -29.72
N THR A 370 -20.65 15.63 -30.23
CA THR A 370 -19.51 16.24 -29.55
C THR A 370 -19.90 16.91 -28.22
N ASP A 371 -20.91 17.79 -28.25
CA ASP A 371 -21.23 18.61 -27.07
C ASP A 371 -21.71 17.75 -25.88
N THR A 372 -22.59 16.77 -26.15
CA THR A 372 -23.12 15.88 -25.12
C THR A 372 -22.00 15.00 -24.57
N PHE A 373 -21.22 14.36 -25.44
CA PHE A 373 -20.20 13.45 -24.99
C PHE A 373 -19.11 14.18 -24.20
N TYR A 374 -18.61 15.33 -24.64
CA TYR A 374 -17.62 16.12 -23.93
C TYR A 374 -18.10 16.68 -22.60
N ARG A 375 -19.41 16.96 -22.47
CA ARG A 375 -19.99 17.30 -21.17
C ARG A 375 -19.77 16.17 -20.15
N TYR A 376 -20.03 14.91 -20.54
CA TYR A 376 -19.79 13.74 -19.70
C TYR A 376 -18.29 13.51 -19.44
N LEU A 377 -17.43 13.58 -20.47
CA LEU A 377 -15.99 13.40 -20.30
C LEU A 377 -15.41 14.42 -19.30
N THR A 378 -15.88 15.67 -19.37
CA THR A 378 -15.49 16.72 -18.43
C THR A 378 -16.02 16.45 -17.01
N ALA A 379 -17.27 15.96 -16.90
CA ALA A 379 -17.88 15.60 -15.61
C ALA A 379 -17.18 14.40 -14.95
N PHE A 380 -16.67 13.44 -15.75
CA PHE A 380 -15.78 12.36 -15.28
C PHE A 380 -14.36 12.84 -14.88
N GLY A 381 -14.07 14.14 -14.97
CA GLY A 381 -12.79 14.73 -14.59
C GLY A 381 -11.68 14.55 -15.61
N LEU A 382 -11.96 14.09 -16.83
CA LEU A 382 -10.93 13.85 -17.83
C LEU A 382 -10.32 15.16 -18.36
N GLY A 383 -9.03 15.14 -18.65
CA GLY A 383 -8.26 16.32 -19.06
C GLY A 383 -7.90 17.26 -17.90
N LYS A 384 -8.12 16.85 -16.66
CA LYS A 384 -7.73 17.58 -15.43
C LYS A 384 -7.07 16.64 -14.45
N LYS A 385 -6.24 17.18 -13.56
CA LYS A 385 -5.67 16.42 -12.44
C LYS A 385 -6.78 15.95 -11.50
N THR A 386 -6.66 14.75 -10.97
CA THR A 386 -7.61 14.21 -9.96
C THR A 386 -7.45 14.90 -8.62
N GLY A 387 -6.26 15.47 -8.37
CA GLY A 387 -5.91 16.11 -7.12
C GLY A 387 -5.50 15.13 -6.03
N ILE A 388 -5.00 13.95 -6.42
CA ILE A 388 -4.38 13.02 -5.48
C ILE A 388 -3.20 13.69 -4.76
N ASP A 389 -2.99 13.35 -3.53
CA ASP A 389 -1.98 13.94 -2.64
C ASP A 389 -0.56 13.39 -2.86
N LEU A 390 -0.20 13.19 -4.13
CA LEU A 390 1.14 12.81 -4.59
C LEU A 390 1.71 13.84 -5.57
N PRO A 391 3.04 13.98 -5.67
CA PRO A 391 3.68 14.90 -6.62
C PRO A 391 3.69 14.34 -8.04
N GLY A 392 3.74 15.23 -9.04
CA GLY A 392 3.99 14.85 -10.43
C GLY A 392 2.79 14.35 -11.22
N GLU A 393 1.55 14.58 -10.76
CA GLU A 393 0.33 14.18 -11.46
C GLU A 393 0.18 14.87 -12.82
N SER A 394 -0.17 14.08 -13.85
CA SER A 394 -0.48 14.54 -15.20
C SER A 394 -2.00 14.75 -15.39
N PRO A 395 -2.43 15.77 -16.13
CA PRO A 395 -3.84 16.00 -16.44
C PRO A 395 -4.40 15.04 -17.51
N GLY A 396 -3.58 14.16 -18.10
CA GLY A 396 -3.99 13.38 -19.28
C GLY A 396 -4.00 14.22 -20.56
N ILE A 397 -4.37 13.58 -21.67
CA ILE A 397 -4.46 14.22 -23.00
C ILE A 397 -5.84 13.97 -23.57
N LEU A 398 -6.61 15.04 -23.74
CA LEU A 398 -7.91 15.01 -24.38
C LEU A 398 -7.95 16.11 -25.44
N ILE A 399 -8.28 15.75 -26.68
CA ILE A 399 -8.48 16.72 -27.76
C ILE A 399 -9.59 17.69 -27.31
N THR A 400 -9.42 18.99 -27.50
CA THR A 400 -10.44 19.96 -27.10
C THR A 400 -11.70 19.79 -27.95
N SER A 401 -12.89 20.00 -27.39
CA SER A 401 -14.19 19.85 -28.09
C SER A 401 -14.29 20.67 -29.38
N ARG A 402 -13.58 21.82 -29.44
CA ARG A 402 -13.55 22.67 -30.65
C ARG A 402 -12.72 22.08 -31.79
N ASN A 403 -11.75 21.24 -31.50
CA ASN A 403 -10.80 20.70 -32.46
C ASN A 403 -11.05 19.22 -32.79
N VAL A 404 -11.96 18.56 -32.08
CA VAL A 404 -12.29 17.16 -32.31
C VAL A 404 -13.05 16.99 -33.63
N LYS A 405 -12.53 16.14 -34.51
CA LYS A 405 -13.20 15.74 -35.74
C LYS A 405 -14.15 14.58 -35.44
N ARG A 406 -15.09 14.34 -36.37
CA ARG A 406 -16.06 13.26 -36.22
C ARG A 406 -15.40 11.88 -36.12
N VAL A 407 -14.29 11.65 -36.82
CA VAL A 407 -13.50 10.42 -36.73
C VAL A 407 -12.80 10.30 -35.36
N ASP A 408 -12.31 11.42 -34.79
CA ASP A 408 -11.70 11.42 -33.45
C ASP A 408 -12.75 11.13 -32.38
N LEU A 409 -13.95 11.73 -32.49
CA LEU A 409 -15.08 11.46 -31.61
C LEU A 409 -15.46 9.97 -31.65
N ALA A 410 -15.48 9.36 -32.83
CA ALA A 410 -15.72 7.94 -33.01
C ALA A 410 -14.68 7.07 -32.34
N ARG A 411 -13.40 7.45 -32.44
CA ARG A 411 -12.28 6.74 -31.79
C ARG A 411 -12.30 6.91 -30.28
N ILE A 412 -12.58 8.09 -29.76
CA ILE A 412 -12.76 8.35 -28.33
C ILE A 412 -13.83 7.43 -27.75
N GLY A 413 -14.92 7.17 -28.51
CA GLY A 413 -16.00 6.28 -28.08
C GLY A 413 -15.57 4.88 -27.62
N PHE A 414 -14.44 4.36 -28.11
CA PHE A 414 -13.90 3.07 -27.68
C PHE A 414 -12.48 3.18 -27.06
N GLY A 415 -12.08 4.40 -26.66
CA GLY A 415 -10.89 4.66 -25.87
C GLY A 415 -9.59 4.80 -26.64
N GLN A 416 -9.66 5.22 -27.92
CA GLN A 416 -8.52 5.67 -28.72
C GLN A 416 -8.58 7.17 -28.95
N SER A 417 -7.50 7.80 -29.38
CA SER A 417 -7.38 9.27 -29.51
C SER A 417 -7.65 10.04 -28.21
N VAL A 418 -7.52 9.38 -27.08
CA VAL A 418 -7.56 9.93 -25.71
C VAL A 418 -6.50 9.22 -24.89
N ALA A 419 -5.72 9.96 -24.11
CA ALA A 419 -4.72 9.36 -23.23
C ALA A 419 -4.95 9.83 -21.79
N LEU A 420 -5.10 8.87 -20.88
CA LEU A 420 -5.43 9.08 -19.47
C LEU A 420 -4.36 8.48 -18.58
N THR A 421 -4.20 9.03 -17.38
CA THR A 421 -3.44 8.34 -16.37
C THR A 421 -4.25 7.17 -15.80
N PRO A 422 -3.58 6.10 -15.28
CA PRO A 422 -4.28 4.99 -14.61
C PRO A 422 -5.24 5.45 -13.51
N ILE A 423 -4.83 6.43 -12.69
CA ILE A 423 -5.70 6.95 -11.62
C ILE A 423 -6.93 7.67 -12.16
N GLN A 424 -6.81 8.45 -13.26
CA GLN A 424 -7.97 9.07 -13.90
C GLN A 424 -8.96 8.02 -14.41
N MET A 425 -8.46 6.99 -15.09
CA MET A 425 -9.31 5.91 -15.61
C MET A 425 -10.03 5.18 -14.47
N MET A 426 -9.32 4.88 -13.39
CA MET A 426 -9.90 4.21 -12.23
C MET A 426 -10.98 5.04 -11.56
N MET A 427 -10.70 6.32 -11.26
CA MET A 427 -11.68 7.19 -10.58
C MET A 427 -12.91 7.46 -11.46
N ALA A 428 -12.73 7.65 -12.76
CA ALA A 428 -13.82 7.79 -13.68
C ALA A 428 -14.70 6.52 -13.76
N ALA A 429 -14.09 5.33 -13.83
CA ALA A 429 -14.81 4.06 -13.80
C ALA A 429 -15.51 3.82 -12.46
N ASN A 430 -14.86 4.15 -11.33
CA ASN A 430 -15.48 4.09 -10.01
C ASN A 430 -16.74 4.94 -9.92
N SER A 431 -16.74 6.13 -10.52
CA SER A 431 -17.93 6.98 -10.51
C SER A 431 -19.12 6.35 -11.23
N VAL A 432 -18.87 5.49 -12.23
CA VAL A 432 -19.94 4.76 -12.94
C VAL A 432 -20.62 3.72 -12.05
N ILE A 433 -19.90 3.16 -11.07
CA ILE A 433 -20.44 2.10 -10.20
C ILE A 433 -20.78 2.58 -8.79
N ASN A 434 -20.44 3.82 -8.44
CA ASN A 434 -20.61 4.43 -7.12
C ASN A 434 -21.84 5.37 -7.05
N GLY A 435 -22.97 4.97 -7.63
CA GLY A 435 -24.16 5.82 -7.67
C GLY A 435 -23.95 7.13 -8.41
N GLY A 436 -23.01 7.17 -9.36
CA GLY A 436 -22.70 8.33 -10.18
C GLY A 436 -21.75 9.35 -9.53
N LYS A 437 -21.15 9.09 -8.38
CA LYS A 437 -20.30 10.05 -7.65
C LYS A 437 -18.82 9.91 -8.01
N LEU A 438 -18.22 10.95 -8.57
CA LEU A 438 -16.77 11.03 -8.78
C LEU A 438 -16.09 11.44 -7.48
N MET A 439 -15.35 10.54 -6.87
CA MET A 439 -14.60 10.80 -5.63
C MET A 439 -13.19 11.33 -5.94
N LYS A 440 -12.69 12.23 -5.09
CA LYS A 440 -11.29 12.62 -5.09
C LYS A 440 -10.43 11.47 -4.53
N PRO A 441 -9.42 10.96 -5.28
CA PRO A 441 -8.50 9.97 -4.71
C PRO A 441 -7.59 10.61 -3.66
N TYR A 442 -7.25 9.86 -2.60
CA TYR A 442 -6.32 10.29 -1.57
C TYR A 442 -5.60 9.10 -0.94
N ILE A 443 -4.40 9.35 -0.40
CA ILE A 443 -3.54 8.35 0.22
C ILE A 443 -3.31 8.67 1.70
N VAL A 444 -3.25 9.94 2.09
CA VAL A 444 -3.10 10.33 3.49
C VAL A 444 -4.48 10.55 4.10
N SER A 445 -4.80 9.81 5.16
CA SER A 445 -6.06 9.95 5.92
C SER A 445 -5.92 10.90 7.09
N GLU A 446 -4.75 10.94 7.75
CA GLU A 446 -4.52 11.79 8.92
C GLU A 446 -3.07 12.26 8.99
N ILE A 447 -2.91 13.45 9.59
CA ILE A 447 -1.62 13.94 10.09
C ILE A 447 -1.68 13.88 11.61
N GLN A 448 -0.67 13.25 12.23
CA GLN A 448 -0.60 13.05 13.68
C GLN A 448 0.63 13.72 14.28
N THR A 449 0.48 14.22 15.50
CA THR A 449 1.64 14.66 16.31
C THR A 449 2.57 13.50 16.61
N PRO A 450 3.82 13.75 17.06
CA PRO A 450 4.71 12.67 17.54
C PRO A 450 4.10 11.83 18.67
N ASP A 451 3.17 12.38 19.43
CA ASP A 451 2.49 11.70 20.55
C ASP A 451 1.24 10.93 20.12
N GLY A 452 0.91 10.95 18.81
CA GLY A 452 -0.20 10.19 18.22
C GLY A 452 -1.55 10.94 18.21
N GLU A 453 -1.59 12.23 18.59
CA GLU A 453 -2.81 13.03 18.50
C GLU A 453 -3.06 13.46 17.05
N THR A 454 -4.30 13.36 16.58
CA THR A 454 -4.68 13.79 15.23
C THR A 454 -4.69 15.31 15.13
N LEU A 455 -3.83 15.87 14.28
CA LEU A 455 -3.79 17.29 13.95
C LEU A 455 -4.77 17.63 12.82
N GLU A 456 -4.80 16.81 11.79
CA GLU A 456 -5.67 17.01 10.63
C GLU A 456 -6.16 15.64 10.15
N ARG A 457 -7.46 15.60 9.79
CA ARG A 457 -8.08 14.41 9.19
C ARG A 457 -8.68 14.76 7.85
N PHE A 458 -8.33 13.98 6.83
CA PHE A 458 -8.86 14.12 5.48
C PHE A 458 -10.12 13.27 5.33
N HIS A 459 -11.15 13.86 4.71
CA HIS A 459 -12.43 13.20 4.52
C HIS A 459 -12.70 12.92 3.03
N PRO A 460 -13.46 11.86 2.72
CA PRO A 460 -13.90 11.59 1.37
C PRO A 460 -14.58 12.80 0.75
N THR A 461 -14.16 13.18 -0.45
CA THR A 461 -14.66 14.38 -1.14
C THR A 461 -15.27 14.01 -2.48
N VAL A 462 -16.54 14.37 -2.70
CA VAL A 462 -17.22 14.23 -3.99
C VAL A 462 -16.85 15.42 -4.88
N MET A 463 -16.24 15.15 -6.03
CA MET A 463 -15.81 16.17 -7.00
C MET A 463 -16.91 16.52 -8.00
N ALA A 464 -17.70 15.54 -8.40
CA ALA A 464 -18.79 15.68 -9.37
C ALA A 464 -19.77 14.51 -9.25
N ALA A 465 -20.91 14.63 -9.94
CA ALA A 465 -21.86 13.54 -10.16
C ALA A 465 -22.14 13.42 -11.68
N PRO A 466 -21.25 12.72 -12.41
CA PRO A 466 -21.33 12.66 -13.87
C PRO A 466 -22.57 11.95 -14.42
N ILE A 467 -23.13 10.98 -13.73
CA ILE A 467 -24.31 10.22 -14.14
C ILE A 467 -25.29 10.07 -12.97
N ARG A 468 -26.52 9.68 -13.28
CA ARG A 468 -27.56 9.41 -12.27
C ARG A 468 -27.36 8.05 -11.59
N PRO A 469 -27.87 7.85 -10.35
CA PRO A 469 -27.81 6.57 -9.65
C PRO A 469 -28.40 5.41 -10.43
N GLU A 470 -29.52 5.61 -11.13
CA GLU A 470 -30.22 4.57 -11.90
C GLU A 470 -29.35 4.08 -13.08
N THR A 471 -28.60 4.99 -13.70
CA THR A 471 -27.61 4.63 -14.73
C THR A 471 -26.47 3.82 -14.13
N SER A 472 -26.00 4.19 -12.94
CA SER A 472 -24.98 3.43 -12.19
C SER A 472 -25.45 2.00 -11.90
N ASP A 473 -26.68 1.83 -11.43
CA ASP A 473 -27.26 0.51 -11.12
C ASP A 473 -27.32 -0.37 -12.38
N THR A 474 -27.80 0.21 -13.49
CA THR A 474 -27.81 -0.48 -14.80
C THR A 474 -26.39 -0.89 -15.22
N MET A 475 -25.43 0.01 -15.11
CA MET A 475 -24.05 -0.24 -15.52
C MET A 475 -23.38 -1.34 -14.70
N ARG A 476 -23.65 -1.44 -13.40
CA ARG A 476 -23.13 -2.54 -12.57
C ARG A 476 -23.54 -3.90 -13.10
N LEU A 477 -24.81 -4.07 -13.43
CA LEU A 477 -25.35 -5.32 -14.00
C LEU A 477 -24.76 -5.62 -15.40
N LEU A 478 -24.60 -4.60 -16.22
CA LEU A 478 -23.99 -4.76 -17.55
C LEU A 478 -22.51 -5.17 -17.45
N LEU A 479 -21.76 -4.60 -16.51
CA LEU A 479 -20.36 -4.93 -16.27
C LEU A 479 -20.18 -6.31 -15.62
N GLU A 480 -21.14 -6.80 -14.83
CA GLU A 480 -21.17 -8.17 -14.37
C GLU A 480 -21.24 -9.16 -15.53
N ARG A 481 -22.12 -8.90 -16.51
CA ARG A 481 -22.23 -9.77 -17.70
C ARG A 481 -20.93 -9.83 -18.52
N VAL A 482 -20.10 -8.82 -18.49
CA VAL A 482 -18.77 -8.86 -19.11
C VAL A 482 -17.86 -9.92 -18.47
N VAL A 483 -17.94 -10.08 -17.14
CA VAL A 483 -17.16 -11.05 -16.40
C VAL A 483 -17.79 -12.43 -16.42
N SER A 484 -19.10 -12.55 -16.25
CA SER A 484 -19.79 -13.85 -16.22
C SER A 484 -19.91 -14.51 -17.58
N GLU A 485 -20.19 -13.73 -18.64
CA GLU A 485 -20.51 -14.25 -19.98
C GLU A 485 -19.51 -13.80 -21.06
N GLY A 486 -18.77 -12.72 -20.84
CA GLY A 486 -17.98 -12.03 -21.86
C GLY A 486 -16.47 -12.27 -21.79
N GLY A 487 -15.71 -11.28 -22.29
CA GLY A 487 -14.23 -11.32 -22.35
C GLY A 487 -13.51 -11.20 -21.02
N GLY A 488 -14.23 -10.94 -19.92
CA GLY A 488 -13.70 -10.81 -18.56
C GLY A 488 -13.70 -12.11 -17.75
N LYS A 489 -14.06 -13.25 -18.33
CA LYS A 489 -14.23 -14.54 -17.62
C LYS A 489 -13.03 -14.97 -16.78
N ASN A 490 -11.82 -14.61 -17.18
CA ASN A 490 -10.61 -14.94 -16.44
C ASN A 490 -10.50 -14.20 -15.09
N ALA A 491 -11.36 -13.20 -14.85
CA ALA A 491 -11.48 -12.52 -13.57
C ALA A 491 -12.61 -13.06 -12.69
N ALA A 492 -13.40 -14.03 -13.17
CA ALA A 492 -14.50 -14.60 -12.40
C ALA A 492 -13.98 -15.41 -11.19
N ILE A 493 -14.61 -15.24 -10.04
CA ILE A 493 -14.34 -15.95 -8.78
C ILE A 493 -15.63 -16.63 -8.35
N ALA A 494 -15.56 -17.94 -8.08
CA ALA A 494 -16.72 -18.70 -7.62
C ALA A 494 -17.26 -18.11 -6.30
N GLY A 495 -18.58 -17.95 -6.21
CA GLY A 495 -19.25 -17.38 -5.04
C GLY A 495 -19.20 -15.86 -4.95
N TYR A 496 -18.57 -15.15 -5.89
CA TYR A 496 -18.54 -13.68 -5.89
C TYR A 496 -19.12 -13.11 -7.19
N ARG A 497 -19.98 -12.10 -7.05
CA ARG A 497 -20.46 -11.34 -8.18
C ARG A 497 -19.48 -10.21 -8.49
N ILE A 498 -18.72 -10.38 -9.57
CA ILE A 498 -17.67 -9.44 -9.99
C ILE A 498 -18.11 -8.76 -11.27
N GLY A 499 -18.08 -7.44 -11.29
CA GLY A 499 -18.21 -6.64 -12.48
C GLY A 499 -16.87 -6.17 -13.00
N GLY A 500 -16.73 -5.96 -14.31
CA GLY A 500 -15.47 -5.48 -14.83
C GLY A 500 -15.44 -5.29 -16.35
N LYS A 501 -14.28 -4.84 -16.85
CA LYS A 501 -14.03 -4.65 -18.28
C LYS A 501 -12.56 -4.86 -18.63
N THR A 502 -12.30 -5.66 -19.63
CA THR A 502 -10.97 -5.82 -20.24
C THR A 502 -10.68 -4.68 -21.22
N GLY A 503 -9.43 -4.28 -21.30
CA GLY A 503 -8.89 -3.35 -22.27
C GLY A 503 -7.69 -3.94 -23.02
N THR A 504 -7.53 -3.52 -24.26
CA THR A 504 -6.34 -3.78 -25.07
C THR A 504 -6.11 -2.53 -25.89
N ALA A 505 -4.97 -1.91 -25.70
CA ALA A 505 -4.61 -0.66 -26.36
C ALA A 505 -3.29 -0.82 -27.13
N GLN A 506 -3.11 0.02 -28.15
CA GLN A 506 -1.90 0.04 -28.96
C GLN A 506 -0.78 0.77 -28.19
N VAL A 507 0.45 0.33 -28.40
CA VAL A 507 1.64 1.02 -27.92
C VAL A 507 2.11 2.03 -28.95
N TYR A 508 2.40 3.25 -28.50
CA TYR A 508 2.96 4.31 -29.35
C TYR A 508 4.41 4.61 -28.90
N LYS A 509 5.36 4.51 -29.83
CA LYS A 509 6.74 4.97 -29.64
C LYS A 509 7.08 6.02 -30.70
N ASN A 510 7.50 7.20 -30.26
CA ASN A 510 7.83 8.33 -31.17
C ASN A 510 6.67 8.71 -32.13
N GLY A 511 5.44 8.67 -31.66
CA GLY A 511 4.24 9.01 -32.43
C GLY A 511 3.82 7.95 -33.46
N ARG A 512 4.41 6.75 -33.45
CA ARG A 512 4.06 5.64 -34.33
C ARG A 512 3.59 4.44 -33.52
N VAL A 513 2.57 3.76 -34.03
CA VAL A 513 2.08 2.50 -33.46
C VAL A 513 3.18 1.43 -33.61
N VAL A 514 3.53 0.81 -32.48
CA VAL A 514 4.34 -0.40 -32.48
C VAL A 514 3.43 -1.58 -32.82
N ARG A 515 3.79 -2.35 -33.83
CA ARG A 515 2.98 -3.51 -34.26
C ARG A 515 3.21 -4.67 -33.31
N ASP A 516 2.17 -5.47 -33.15
CA ASP A 516 2.22 -6.74 -32.39
C ASP A 516 2.62 -6.60 -30.92
N THR A 517 2.39 -5.41 -30.35
CA THR A 517 2.64 -5.12 -28.94
C THR A 517 1.49 -4.27 -28.40
N HIS A 518 0.92 -4.67 -27.28
CA HIS A 518 -0.25 -4.01 -26.69
C HIS A 518 -0.05 -3.64 -25.21
N ILE A 519 -0.93 -2.80 -24.71
CA ILE A 519 -1.15 -2.57 -23.30
C ILE A 519 -2.40 -3.33 -22.91
N GLY A 520 -2.24 -4.45 -22.22
CA GLY A 520 -3.36 -5.21 -21.64
C GLY A 520 -3.83 -4.56 -20.35
N SER A 521 -5.16 -4.43 -20.17
CA SER A 521 -5.69 -3.91 -18.91
C SER A 521 -6.98 -4.62 -18.50
N PHE A 522 -7.26 -4.58 -17.19
CA PHE A 522 -8.51 -5.03 -16.63
C PHE A 522 -8.92 -4.10 -15.47
N TYR A 523 -10.13 -3.57 -15.58
CA TYR A 523 -10.81 -2.90 -14.47
C TYR A 523 -11.86 -3.87 -13.91
N GLY A 524 -11.88 -4.04 -12.59
CA GLY A 524 -12.84 -4.89 -11.90
C GLY A 524 -13.31 -4.28 -10.59
N PHE A 525 -14.46 -4.74 -10.08
CA PHE A 525 -15.01 -4.33 -8.80
C PHE A 525 -15.88 -5.42 -8.19
N ALA A 526 -16.02 -5.39 -6.88
CA ALA A 526 -16.87 -6.28 -6.10
C ALA A 526 -17.38 -5.62 -4.80
N PRO A 527 -18.51 -6.09 -4.24
CA PRO A 527 -19.58 -6.86 -4.89
C PRO A 527 -20.34 -6.02 -5.93
N VAL A 528 -21.03 -6.67 -6.86
CA VAL A 528 -21.81 -5.93 -7.91
C VAL A 528 -22.97 -5.15 -7.31
N ASN A 529 -23.65 -5.73 -6.30
CA ASN A 529 -24.83 -5.11 -5.69
C ASN A 529 -24.48 -3.85 -4.89
N ASP A 530 -23.35 -3.86 -4.16
CA ASP A 530 -22.85 -2.74 -3.35
C ASP A 530 -21.32 -2.64 -3.49
N PRO A 531 -20.80 -2.03 -4.56
CA PRO A 531 -19.37 -1.96 -4.80
C PRO A 531 -18.60 -1.34 -3.65
N GLN A 532 -17.72 -2.11 -3.04
CA GLN A 532 -16.85 -1.67 -1.94
C GLN A 532 -15.43 -1.44 -2.43
N VAL A 533 -14.92 -2.33 -3.25
CA VAL A 533 -13.54 -2.28 -3.73
C VAL A 533 -13.48 -2.40 -5.25
N SER A 534 -12.56 -1.68 -5.85
CA SER A 534 -12.22 -1.79 -7.27
C SER A 534 -10.73 -2.00 -7.47
N ILE A 535 -10.40 -2.64 -8.58
CA ILE A 535 -9.03 -2.93 -9.00
C ILE A 535 -8.82 -2.53 -10.46
N LEU A 536 -7.67 -1.95 -10.77
CA LEU A 536 -7.21 -1.70 -12.12
C LEU A 536 -5.81 -2.29 -12.29
N VAL A 537 -5.68 -3.29 -13.15
CA VAL A 537 -4.40 -3.90 -13.54
C VAL A 537 -4.06 -3.49 -14.96
N ILE A 538 -2.84 -3.03 -15.18
CA ILE A 538 -2.31 -2.64 -16.49
C ILE A 538 -0.99 -3.35 -16.69
N VAL A 539 -0.85 -4.05 -17.82
CA VAL A 539 0.35 -4.79 -18.23
C VAL A 539 0.86 -4.17 -19.52
N LYS A 540 2.03 -3.59 -19.49
CA LYS A 540 2.64 -2.90 -20.64
C LYS A 540 3.63 -3.80 -21.33
N GLU A 541 3.48 -3.89 -22.67
CA GLU A 541 4.43 -4.57 -23.55
C GLU A 541 4.76 -5.99 -23.07
N ALA A 542 3.71 -6.83 -22.90
CA ALA A 542 3.87 -8.24 -22.62
C ALA A 542 4.47 -8.99 -23.83
N ASP A 543 5.49 -9.82 -23.61
CA ASP A 543 6.11 -10.64 -24.66
C ASP A 543 5.57 -12.08 -24.60
N VAL A 544 4.29 -12.21 -24.91
CA VAL A 544 3.56 -13.49 -24.96
C VAL A 544 2.71 -13.57 -26.24
N PRO A 545 2.40 -14.77 -26.74
CA PRO A 545 1.66 -14.93 -28.00
C PRO A 545 0.27 -14.29 -28.02
N ILE A 546 -0.35 -14.11 -26.84
CA ILE A 546 -1.68 -13.48 -26.67
C ILE A 546 -1.56 -12.45 -25.54
N ASP A 547 -1.34 -11.20 -25.92
CA ASP A 547 -1.07 -10.07 -25.01
C ASP A 547 -2.31 -9.20 -24.68
N TYR A 548 -3.51 -9.77 -24.84
CA TYR A 548 -4.75 -9.05 -24.51
C TYR A 548 -5.02 -8.97 -23.02
N GLY A 549 -5.67 -7.89 -22.57
CA GLY A 549 -5.95 -7.67 -21.15
C GLY A 549 -6.77 -8.76 -20.45
N GLY A 550 -7.57 -9.52 -21.23
CA GLY A 550 -8.28 -10.71 -20.71
C GLY A 550 -7.36 -11.88 -20.35
N THR A 551 -6.15 -11.95 -20.94
CA THR A 551 -5.15 -13.00 -20.70
C THR A 551 -4.01 -12.54 -19.82
N THR A 552 -3.60 -11.27 -19.94
CA THR A 552 -2.41 -10.74 -19.24
C THR A 552 -2.75 -10.02 -17.93
N ALA A 553 -3.92 -9.39 -17.82
CA ALA A 553 -4.30 -8.58 -16.65
C ALA A 553 -5.40 -9.22 -15.79
N ALA A 554 -6.46 -9.76 -16.42
CA ALA A 554 -7.63 -10.30 -15.71
C ALA A 554 -7.30 -11.46 -14.76
N PRO A 555 -6.42 -12.44 -15.08
CA PRO A 555 -6.07 -13.52 -14.16
C PRO A 555 -5.42 -13.01 -12.85
N PHE A 556 -4.58 -11.98 -12.92
CA PHE A 556 -3.90 -11.41 -11.76
C PHE A 556 -4.84 -10.54 -10.93
N ALA A 557 -5.77 -9.82 -11.57
CA ALA A 557 -6.86 -9.16 -10.86
C ALA A 557 -7.72 -10.17 -10.07
N ARG A 558 -8.04 -11.33 -10.68
CA ARG A 558 -8.71 -12.43 -9.99
C ARG A 558 -7.91 -12.92 -8.79
N GLN A 559 -6.61 -13.20 -8.96
CA GLN A 559 -5.73 -13.68 -7.90
C GLN A 559 -5.74 -12.72 -6.71
N ILE A 560 -5.57 -11.41 -6.95
CA ILE A 560 -5.59 -10.39 -5.90
C ILE A 560 -6.97 -10.34 -5.23
N MET A 561 -8.05 -10.28 -6.00
CA MET A 561 -9.40 -10.18 -5.46
C MET A 561 -9.77 -11.44 -4.65
N GLN A 562 -9.31 -12.61 -5.04
CA GLN A 562 -9.58 -13.87 -4.36
C GLN A 562 -8.98 -13.92 -2.94
N GLU A 563 -7.83 -13.28 -2.72
CA GLU A 563 -7.20 -13.13 -1.40
C GLU A 563 -7.79 -11.92 -0.64
N MET A 564 -8.05 -10.82 -1.35
CA MET A 564 -8.46 -9.55 -0.77
C MET A 564 -9.91 -9.52 -0.29
N LEU A 565 -10.87 -10.12 -1.03
CA LEU A 565 -12.29 -10.02 -0.68
C LEU A 565 -12.61 -10.63 0.68
N PRO A 566 -12.17 -11.86 1.01
CA PRO A 566 -12.35 -12.41 2.36
C PRO A 566 -11.66 -11.58 3.44
N TYR A 567 -10.45 -11.06 3.15
CA TYR A 567 -9.71 -10.20 4.07
C TYR A 567 -10.45 -8.89 4.41
N LEU A 568 -11.21 -8.34 3.45
CA LEU A 568 -12.06 -7.17 3.67
C LEU A 568 -13.41 -7.51 4.33
N GLY A 569 -13.65 -8.78 4.67
CA GLY A 569 -14.93 -9.24 5.22
C GLY A 569 -16.07 -9.24 4.20
N ILE A 570 -15.73 -9.33 2.92
CA ILE A 570 -16.70 -9.47 1.83
C ILE A 570 -16.90 -10.97 1.61
N ASP A 571 -17.99 -11.50 2.12
CA ASP A 571 -18.33 -12.92 2.02
C ASP A 571 -18.77 -13.30 0.60
N PRO A 572 -18.53 -14.56 0.17
CA PRO A 572 -19.09 -15.06 -1.07
C PRO A 572 -20.63 -15.05 -1.01
N GLU A 573 -21.26 -14.49 -2.04
CA GLU A 573 -22.69 -14.67 -2.24
C GLU A 573 -22.87 -16.17 -2.59
N ASN A 574 -23.48 -16.93 -1.72
CA ASN A 574 -23.94 -18.26 -2.09
C ASN A 574 -24.99 -18.07 -3.18
N ASP A 575 -24.66 -18.37 -4.44
CA ASP A 575 -25.60 -18.40 -5.58
C ASP A 575 -26.66 -19.53 -5.46
N GLU A 576 -26.50 -20.41 -4.53
CA GLU A 576 -27.60 -21.16 -4.01
C GLU A 576 -28.42 -20.18 -3.11
N LYS A 577 -29.45 -19.54 -3.65
CA LYS A 577 -30.65 -19.30 -2.83
C LYS A 577 -30.85 -20.63 -2.12
N ASP A 578 -30.57 -20.67 -0.80
CA ASP A 578 -30.96 -21.79 0.04
C ASP A 578 -32.43 -21.98 -0.24
N GLU A 579 -32.74 -22.99 -1.11
CA GLU A 579 -34.09 -23.33 -1.47
C GLU A 579 -34.65 -23.87 -0.16
N GLU A 580 -35.30 -22.96 0.61
CA GLU A 580 -35.92 -23.32 1.88
C GLU A 580 -36.98 -24.35 1.55
N ILE A 581 -36.70 -25.56 1.94
CA ILE A 581 -37.57 -26.73 1.75
C ILE A 581 -38.38 -26.93 3.03
N GLU A 582 -39.69 -26.93 2.91
CA GLU A 582 -40.56 -27.22 4.03
C GLU A 582 -40.49 -28.73 4.37
N VAL A 583 -40.16 -29.04 5.63
CA VAL A 583 -40.02 -30.40 6.12
C VAL A 583 -41.38 -31.09 6.06
N PRO A 584 -41.55 -32.20 5.29
CA PRO A 584 -42.82 -32.87 5.16
C PRO A 584 -43.19 -33.62 6.45
N ALA A 585 -44.50 -33.86 6.68
CA ALA A 585 -44.96 -34.71 7.75
C ALA A 585 -44.58 -36.17 7.47
N LEU A 586 -43.85 -36.81 8.40
CA LEU A 586 -43.24 -38.12 8.26
C LEU A 586 -43.76 -39.11 9.36
N LYS A 587 -44.34 -38.59 10.43
CA LYS A 587 -44.88 -39.37 11.54
C LYS A 587 -45.92 -40.39 11.06
N GLY A 588 -45.76 -41.64 11.48
CA GLY A 588 -46.63 -42.75 11.08
C GLY A 588 -46.27 -43.41 9.74
N LEU A 589 -45.27 -42.89 8.99
CA LEU A 589 -44.78 -43.53 7.76
C LEU A 589 -43.76 -44.62 8.10
N THR A 590 -43.60 -45.60 7.17
CA THR A 590 -42.45 -46.51 7.26
C THR A 590 -41.15 -45.70 7.03
N ILE A 591 -40.04 -46.15 7.62
CA ILE A 591 -38.71 -45.49 7.40
C ILE A 591 -38.39 -45.38 5.91
N GLY A 592 -38.72 -46.42 5.11
CA GLY A 592 -38.51 -46.42 3.69
C GLY A 592 -39.31 -45.37 2.94
N ASP A 593 -40.56 -45.15 3.34
CA ASP A 593 -41.45 -44.12 2.76
C ASP A 593 -41.02 -42.71 3.20
N ALA A 594 -40.64 -42.56 4.47
CA ALA A 594 -40.14 -41.31 5.01
C ALA A 594 -38.83 -40.86 4.31
N LYS A 595 -37.89 -41.79 4.12
CA LYS A 595 -36.62 -41.53 3.37
C LYS A 595 -36.88 -41.14 1.93
N ARG A 596 -37.78 -41.84 1.25
CA ARG A 596 -38.14 -41.46 -0.14
C ARG A 596 -38.78 -40.07 -0.20
N LYS A 597 -39.67 -39.76 0.74
CA LYS A 597 -40.37 -38.47 0.77
C LYS A 597 -39.39 -37.30 1.05
N LEU A 598 -38.42 -37.49 1.93
CA LEU A 598 -37.36 -36.52 2.18
C LEU A 598 -36.46 -36.36 0.94
N SER A 599 -36.02 -37.46 0.34
CA SER A 599 -35.19 -37.43 -0.85
C SER A 599 -35.88 -36.75 -2.05
N GLN A 600 -37.18 -36.91 -2.22
CA GLN A 600 -37.95 -36.23 -3.29
C GLN A 600 -37.99 -34.71 -3.15
N VAL A 601 -37.91 -34.21 -1.93
CA VAL A 601 -37.84 -32.77 -1.65
C VAL A 601 -36.40 -32.28 -1.45
N GLY A 602 -35.41 -33.15 -1.62
CA GLY A 602 -33.98 -32.76 -1.51
C GLY A 602 -33.47 -32.65 -0.08
N LEU A 603 -34.13 -33.31 0.90
CA LEU A 603 -33.66 -33.40 2.28
C LEU A 603 -33.10 -34.81 2.56
N GLU A 604 -32.21 -34.91 3.54
CA GLU A 604 -31.58 -36.14 3.98
C GLU A 604 -32.21 -36.62 5.31
N SER A 605 -32.04 -37.90 5.62
CA SER A 605 -32.59 -38.47 6.85
C SER A 605 -31.54 -39.15 7.69
N VAL A 606 -31.62 -38.97 9.01
CA VAL A 606 -30.89 -39.71 10.03
C VAL A 606 -31.92 -40.48 10.88
N THR A 607 -31.63 -41.74 11.21
CA THR A 607 -32.55 -42.57 12.03
C THR A 607 -31.88 -42.98 13.33
N ASP A 608 -32.59 -42.93 14.46
CA ASP A 608 -32.08 -43.22 15.81
C ASP A 608 -32.34 -44.66 16.29
N GLY A 609 -33.11 -45.45 15.54
CA GLY A 609 -33.50 -46.78 15.96
C GLY A 609 -33.72 -47.79 14.84
N ALA A 610 -34.03 -49.03 15.21
CA ALA A 610 -34.21 -50.19 14.32
C ALA A 610 -35.64 -50.51 13.97
N ASN A 611 -36.63 -49.77 14.48
CA ASN A 611 -38.07 -50.00 14.22
C ASN A 611 -38.47 -49.57 12.80
N THR A 612 -39.58 -50.10 12.32
CA THR A 612 -39.99 -49.92 10.92
C THR A 612 -40.85 -48.68 10.65
N VAL A 613 -41.32 -47.99 11.71
CA VAL A 613 -42.23 -46.86 11.61
C VAL A 613 -41.66 -45.64 12.32
N VAL A 614 -41.82 -44.45 11.74
CA VAL A 614 -41.42 -43.15 12.32
C VAL A 614 -42.45 -42.75 13.39
N LEU A 615 -42.00 -42.66 14.63
CA LEU A 615 -42.82 -42.22 15.76
C LEU A 615 -42.82 -40.72 15.95
N ASP A 616 -41.66 -40.08 15.67
CA ASP A 616 -41.53 -38.62 15.70
C ASP A 616 -40.40 -38.16 14.76
N GLN A 617 -40.29 -36.84 14.50
CA GLN A 617 -39.32 -36.24 13.62
C GLN A 617 -38.81 -34.90 14.16
N LEU A 618 -37.52 -34.59 13.90
CA LEU A 618 -36.91 -33.32 14.23
C LEU A 618 -36.08 -32.85 13.04
N PRO A 619 -36.28 -31.64 12.48
CA PRO A 619 -37.31 -30.64 12.80
C PRO A 619 -38.77 -31.13 12.56
N PRO A 620 -39.76 -30.47 13.21
CA PRO A 620 -41.15 -30.80 13.01
C PRO A 620 -41.64 -30.52 11.59
N ALA A 621 -42.76 -31.17 11.19
CA ALA A 621 -43.37 -30.88 9.90
C ALA A 621 -43.72 -29.37 9.76
N GLY A 622 -43.47 -28.78 8.60
CA GLY A 622 -43.66 -27.35 8.34
C GLY A 622 -42.45 -26.47 8.70
N ALA A 623 -41.43 -27.01 9.38
CA ALA A 623 -40.16 -26.29 9.56
C ALA A 623 -39.44 -26.12 8.22
N LYS A 624 -38.64 -25.06 8.08
CA LYS A 624 -37.86 -24.79 6.89
C LYS A 624 -36.40 -25.23 7.08
N LEU A 625 -35.92 -26.03 6.16
CA LEU A 625 -34.54 -26.47 6.06
C LEU A 625 -33.98 -26.14 4.68
N VAL A 626 -32.67 -25.89 4.59
CA VAL A 626 -31.97 -25.78 3.31
C VAL A 626 -31.87 -27.15 2.64
N LYS A 627 -31.83 -27.19 1.32
CA LYS A 627 -31.60 -28.38 0.50
C LYS A 627 -30.37 -29.15 0.97
N GLY A 628 -30.52 -30.47 1.18
CA GLY A 628 -29.50 -31.31 1.81
C GLY A 628 -29.53 -31.30 3.34
N GLY A 629 -30.42 -30.54 3.96
CA GLY A 629 -30.62 -30.54 5.42
C GLY A 629 -31.09 -31.88 5.93
N HIS A 630 -30.67 -32.26 7.16
CA HIS A 630 -30.95 -33.53 7.75
C HIS A 630 -32.20 -33.47 8.62
N VAL A 631 -33.09 -34.49 8.48
CA VAL A 631 -34.26 -34.71 9.35
C VAL A 631 -34.00 -35.98 10.15
N MET A 632 -33.98 -35.85 11.47
CA MET A 632 -33.90 -36.97 12.40
C MET A 632 -35.28 -37.68 12.48
N LEU A 633 -35.27 -38.99 12.27
CA LEU A 633 -36.46 -39.85 12.37
C LEU A 633 -36.32 -40.71 13.63
N TYR A 634 -37.17 -40.45 14.60
CA TYR A 634 -37.25 -41.24 15.82
C TYR A 634 -38.14 -42.47 15.58
N THR A 635 -37.58 -43.66 15.79
CA THR A 635 -38.23 -44.94 15.47
C THR A 635 -38.44 -45.84 16.68
N ALA A 636 -37.79 -45.58 17.80
CA ALA A 636 -38.04 -46.24 19.07
C ALA A 636 -39.10 -45.47 19.84
N GLY A 637 -40.12 -46.15 20.35
CA GLY A 637 -40.96 -45.57 21.38
C GLY A 637 -40.12 -45.26 22.59
N SER A 638 -40.28 -44.09 23.17
CA SER A 638 -39.71 -43.79 24.49
C SER A 638 -40.32 -44.81 25.45
N GLU A 639 -39.56 -45.86 25.84
CA GLU A 639 -39.82 -46.48 27.16
C GLU A 639 -39.64 -45.30 28.11
N GLU A 640 -40.63 -45.09 28.99
CA GLU A 640 -40.64 -44.03 29.98
C GLU A 640 -39.43 -44.24 30.88
N MET A 641 -38.33 -43.55 30.54
CA MET A 641 -37.17 -43.46 31.41
C MET A 641 -37.57 -42.62 32.62
N THR A 642 -37.28 -43.13 33.80
CA THR A 642 -37.52 -42.39 35.03
C THR A 642 -36.64 -41.14 35.09
N PRO A 643 -37.10 -40.05 35.76
CA PRO A 643 -36.30 -38.80 35.87
C PRO A 643 -34.90 -39.00 36.44
N GLU A 644 -34.62 -40.14 37.09
CA GLU A 644 -33.30 -40.49 37.67
C GLU A 644 -32.29 -40.98 36.61
N GLU A 645 -32.71 -41.31 35.40
CA GLU A 645 -31.87 -41.82 34.31
C GLU A 645 -31.48 -40.72 33.30
N LEU A 646 -32.08 -39.53 33.42
CA LEU A 646 -31.80 -38.39 32.55
C LEU A 646 -30.67 -37.48 33.15
N VAL A 647 -29.88 -36.89 32.28
CA VAL A 647 -28.80 -35.98 32.64
C VAL A 647 -29.21 -34.55 32.34
N CYS A 648 -29.11 -33.67 33.36
CA CYS A 648 -29.37 -32.25 33.20
C CYS A 648 -28.26 -31.58 32.39
N VAL A 649 -28.61 -30.88 31.32
CA VAL A 649 -27.69 -30.12 30.46
C VAL A 649 -27.11 -28.94 31.23
N PRO A 650 -25.78 -28.84 31.37
CA PRO A 650 -25.17 -27.72 32.08
C PRO A 650 -25.29 -26.41 31.28
N ASN A 651 -25.27 -25.27 31.98
CA ASN A 651 -25.16 -23.99 31.32
C ASN A 651 -23.69 -23.77 30.84
N LEU A 652 -23.52 -23.64 29.55
CA LEU A 652 -22.22 -23.51 28.88
C LEU A 652 -22.02 -22.11 28.29
N THR A 653 -23.06 -21.26 28.28
CA THR A 653 -23.01 -19.91 27.74
C THR A 653 -21.99 -19.06 28.51
N GLY A 654 -21.10 -18.36 27.79
CA GLY A 654 -20.02 -17.53 28.36
C GLY A 654 -18.77 -18.30 28.78
N LEU A 655 -18.71 -19.64 28.53
CA LEU A 655 -17.54 -20.47 28.82
C LEU A 655 -16.70 -20.71 27.56
N GLY A 656 -15.38 -20.81 27.72
CA GLY A 656 -14.45 -21.21 26.67
C GLY A 656 -14.53 -22.71 26.36
N ASP A 657 -13.95 -23.12 25.26
CA ASP A 657 -13.96 -24.48 24.71
C ASP A 657 -13.50 -25.56 25.72
N VAL A 658 -12.43 -25.30 26.48
CA VAL A 658 -11.88 -26.23 27.48
C VAL A 658 -12.83 -26.44 28.63
N ASP A 659 -13.49 -25.39 29.13
CA ASP A 659 -14.43 -25.47 30.24
C ASP A 659 -15.75 -26.12 29.81
N CYS A 660 -16.23 -25.81 28.62
CA CYS A 660 -17.36 -26.49 27.99
C CYS A 660 -17.12 -28.01 27.90
N ALA A 661 -15.95 -28.41 27.36
CA ALA A 661 -15.55 -29.79 27.20
C ALA A 661 -15.50 -30.54 28.56
N ARG A 662 -15.01 -29.88 29.60
CA ARG A 662 -14.90 -30.43 30.95
C ARG A 662 -16.31 -30.68 31.53
N LEU A 663 -17.19 -29.68 31.49
CA LEU A 663 -18.52 -29.75 32.07
C LEU A 663 -19.41 -30.77 31.35
N VAL A 664 -19.35 -30.83 30.03
CA VAL A 664 -20.09 -31.78 29.20
C VAL A 664 -19.65 -33.21 29.51
N ARG A 665 -18.34 -33.50 29.58
CA ARG A 665 -17.83 -34.84 29.94
C ARG A 665 -18.19 -35.27 31.36
N GLN A 666 -18.11 -34.33 32.33
CA GLN A 666 -18.49 -34.62 33.72
C GLN A 666 -19.94 -35.09 33.87
N ARG A 667 -20.81 -34.71 32.95
CA ARG A 667 -22.23 -35.09 32.90
C ARG A 667 -22.51 -36.27 31.97
N GLY A 668 -21.45 -36.92 31.43
CA GLY A 668 -21.62 -38.04 30.51
C GLY A 668 -22.26 -37.67 29.17
N LEU A 669 -22.12 -36.40 28.76
CA LEU A 669 -22.62 -35.86 27.49
C LEU A 669 -21.47 -35.73 26.49
N THR A 670 -21.80 -35.55 25.22
CA THR A 670 -20.83 -35.20 24.14
C THR A 670 -21.08 -33.80 23.64
N MET A 671 -20.13 -33.19 22.93
CA MET A 671 -20.32 -31.85 22.36
C MET A 671 -19.77 -31.73 20.95
N SER A 672 -20.40 -30.84 20.19
CA SER A 672 -19.95 -30.37 18.89
C SER A 672 -19.89 -28.85 18.92
N MET A 673 -18.80 -28.25 18.47
CA MET A 673 -18.59 -26.79 18.50
C MET A 673 -18.47 -26.25 17.10
N THR A 674 -19.03 -25.06 16.88
CA THR A 674 -18.87 -24.25 15.66
C THR A 674 -18.40 -22.86 16.06
N GLY A 675 -17.29 -22.38 15.47
CA GLY A 675 -16.65 -21.12 15.84
C GLY A 675 -15.50 -21.28 16.85
N GLN A 676 -14.96 -20.17 17.34
CA GLN A 676 -13.91 -20.09 18.35
C GLN A 676 -14.23 -18.95 19.32
N GLY A 677 -13.79 -19.06 20.60
CA GLY A 677 -14.01 -18.04 21.63
C GLY A 677 -14.90 -18.53 22.76
N LEU A 678 -15.88 -17.73 23.18
CA LEU A 678 -16.83 -18.08 24.24
C LEU A 678 -18.12 -18.63 23.66
N CYS A 679 -18.77 -19.58 24.37
CA CYS A 679 -20.05 -20.11 23.97
C CYS A 679 -21.16 -19.04 24.08
N THR A 680 -21.76 -18.69 22.96
CA THR A 680 -22.87 -17.71 22.88
C THR A 680 -24.22 -18.39 22.90
N GLU A 681 -24.34 -19.58 22.29
CA GLU A 681 -25.57 -20.36 22.24
C GLU A 681 -25.29 -21.85 22.42
N GLN A 682 -26.22 -22.55 23.01
CA GLN A 682 -26.17 -24.00 23.18
C GLN A 682 -27.52 -24.66 22.85
N SER A 683 -27.47 -25.86 22.29
CA SER A 683 -28.65 -26.70 22.09
C SER A 683 -28.28 -28.16 22.38
N PRO A 684 -29.03 -28.88 23.23
CA PRO A 684 -30.19 -28.47 24.02
C PRO A 684 -29.92 -27.35 25.02
N ALA A 685 -30.99 -26.69 25.48
CA ALA A 685 -30.89 -25.55 26.38
C ALA A 685 -30.38 -25.95 27.78
N ALA A 686 -29.74 -24.98 28.48
CA ALA A 686 -29.31 -25.21 29.86
C ALA A 686 -30.50 -25.55 30.76
N GLY A 687 -30.36 -26.60 31.55
CA GLY A 687 -31.43 -27.12 32.46
C GLY A 687 -32.36 -28.13 31.83
N GLU A 688 -32.28 -28.38 30.53
CA GLU A 688 -33.02 -29.51 29.91
C GLU A 688 -32.46 -30.86 30.39
N TYR A 689 -33.34 -31.87 30.48
CA TYR A 689 -32.98 -33.22 30.82
C TYR A 689 -32.88 -34.09 29.57
N VAL A 690 -31.70 -34.63 29.28
CA VAL A 690 -31.40 -35.41 28.08
C VAL A 690 -30.80 -36.76 28.43
N GLN A 691 -30.77 -37.67 27.48
CA GLN A 691 -30.16 -39.01 27.67
C GLN A 691 -28.64 -38.88 27.85
N PRO A 692 -27.99 -39.73 28.64
CA PRO A 692 -26.54 -39.85 28.69
C PRO A 692 -25.98 -40.10 27.30
N GLY A 693 -24.87 -39.36 26.95
CA GLY A 693 -24.26 -39.43 25.61
C GLY A 693 -24.85 -38.48 24.57
N THR A 694 -25.94 -37.74 24.91
CA THR A 694 -26.47 -36.70 24.00
C THR A 694 -25.38 -35.66 23.62
N THR A 695 -25.39 -35.27 22.36
CA THR A 695 -24.45 -34.25 21.87
C THR A 695 -25.03 -32.86 22.09
N ILE A 696 -24.27 -32.01 22.79
CA ILE A 696 -24.58 -30.59 22.94
C ILE A 696 -23.90 -29.82 21.79
N PHE A 697 -24.68 -29.09 21.02
CA PHE A 697 -24.16 -28.21 19.97
C PHE A 697 -23.90 -26.82 20.55
N LEU A 698 -22.73 -26.29 20.32
CA LEU A 698 -22.28 -25.02 20.84
C LEU A 698 -21.92 -24.09 19.69
N LEU A 699 -22.44 -22.87 19.72
CA LEU A 699 -21.99 -21.78 18.89
C LEU A 699 -20.99 -20.94 19.71
N MET A 700 -19.74 -20.81 19.19
CA MET A 700 -18.68 -20.08 19.84
C MET A 700 -18.45 -18.79 19.07
N ALA A 701 -18.37 -17.64 19.77
CA ALA A 701 -17.97 -16.36 19.19
C ALA A 701 -16.80 -15.78 19.96
N GLY A 702 -15.83 -15.21 19.25
CA GLY A 702 -14.72 -14.47 19.86
C GLY A 702 -15.25 -13.18 20.50
N ASP A 703 -14.66 -12.77 21.62
CA ASP A 703 -14.83 -11.40 22.11
C ASP A 703 -14.18 -10.46 21.08
N ASP A 704 -15.01 -9.77 20.31
CA ASP A 704 -14.60 -8.58 19.56
C ASP A 704 -14.38 -7.47 20.59
N GLU A 705 -13.12 -7.24 20.99
CA GLU A 705 -12.63 -5.96 21.47
C GLU A 705 -12.03 -5.14 20.33
#